data_d9018fea9563d1bbc1a7ab3db34381e6
#
_entry.id   d9018fea9563d1bbc1a7ab3db34381e6
#
_cell.length_a   1.000
_cell.length_b   1.000
_cell.length_c   1.000
_cell.angle_alpha   90.00
_cell.angle_beta   90.00
_cell.angle_gamma   90.00
#
_symmetry.space_group_name_H-M   'P 1'
#
loop_
_entity.id
_entity.type
_entity.pdbx_description
1 polymer ?
#
loop_
_entity_poly.entity_id
_entity_poly.type
_entity_poly.pdbx_seq_one_letter_code
_entity_poly.pdbx_strand_id
1 'polypeptide(L)'
;MKKLHATLKRSLLATGLASTVALSVSAQQAHEDKRRNPLLIYSALPFTAPDFSCISETDYKPALYKAIDDQRDFINHIVSNEETPTFANTIQAYERSGVMLDRVLSVFYCLTSAHKTPIIAQTEKEITPVLTDWQNKITFNEKLFARIKYVYDHERNTLKGEDLKLLDETYKQFVRSGALLSAEKKARMEQINRRIAELQQQWGTMLTDATNQAAVWVNSKDELKGLSEADIAQCKKDAVSRGGKAPYCIVIVNTTQQAILTHLDNRDLRRRVFEASVHRSDGTGGFNTYPIVVEMAKLRAEKAELMGYKNYAAYSLENTMAKTPENVYAFLKQLIASYKPKAKEETREIEKFARKIEGNDFKLQPYDRFYYSAKMKKAKYNFSEDDVKPYFNIDSVLIKGVFYAAQRAYGLTFKRAWDVPTYHKDMRVYEVIDKDGKPLALWYCDYFRRPTKRGGAWMSSFAKQSKYRKQQPIIYNVCNYAKAPEGQPTLLTWDEVTTMFHEFGHALHGILSDCEYNSLSGTAVARDFVEMPSQFNESFASIPEIFNHYARHTETGAPMPEELKEKMLSSINFQPAYALGENLGATCIDMAWAMLSSKDIPTADKAAAFEQQALKEVGLLDTQIPPRYATSYFNHVWGGGYAAGYYSYLWTEVLADNIASCFAQRGALKPEVGQDFRDKVLSKGNTKDLMQTFTDFTGLKSPDTSALLKARGM
;
A
#
# COMPACT_ATOMS: atom_id res chain seq x y z
N MET A 1 63.76 -19.36 -31.78
CA MET A 1 63.71 -19.69 -30.32
C MET A 1 63.10 -18.59 -29.42
N LYS A 2 63.20 -17.29 -29.74
CA LYS A 2 62.58 -16.24 -28.88
C LYS A 2 61.05 -16.10 -28.96
N LYS A 3 60.37 -16.59 -30.02
CA LYS A 3 58.91 -16.51 -30.11
C LYS A 3 58.18 -17.68 -29.41
N LEU A 4 58.85 -18.85 -29.19
CA LEU A 4 58.28 -19.99 -28.51
C LEU A 4 58.21 -19.81 -26.99
N HIS A 5 59.17 -19.04 -26.41
CA HIS A 5 59.22 -18.78 -24.97
C HIS A 5 58.15 -17.76 -24.48
N ALA A 6 57.70 -16.87 -25.38
CA ALA A 6 56.65 -15.89 -25.02
C ALA A 6 55.24 -16.52 -25.01
N THR A 7 55.00 -17.53 -25.83
CA THR A 7 53.70 -18.23 -25.88
C THR A 7 53.51 -19.17 -24.69
N LEU A 8 54.59 -19.87 -24.26
CA LEU A 8 54.53 -20.74 -23.08
C LEU A 8 54.38 -19.92 -21.76
N LYS A 9 55.00 -18.73 -21.63
CA LYS A 9 54.80 -17.90 -20.45
C LYS A 9 53.38 -17.29 -20.36
N ARG A 10 52.75 -16.99 -21.47
CA ARG A 10 51.36 -16.52 -21.46
C ARG A 10 50.36 -17.62 -21.17
N SER A 11 50.60 -18.85 -21.62
CA SER A 11 49.75 -20.02 -21.31
C SER A 11 49.86 -20.40 -19.82
N LEU A 12 51.05 -20.38 -19.22
CA LEU A 12 51.23 -20.67 -17.78
C LEU A 12 50.68 -19.59 -16.85
N LEU A 13 50.68 -18.31 -17.28
CA LEU A 13 50.07 -17.23 -16.50
C LEU A 13 48.51 -17.27 -16.59
N ALA A 14 47.95 -17.63 -17.75
CA ALA A 14 46.51 -17.74 -17.92
C ALA A 14 45.93 -18.95 -17.15
N THR A 15 46.63 -20.08 -17.10
CA THR A 15 46.22 -21.24 -16.32
C THR A 15 46.41 -21.02 -14.81
N GLY A 16 47.45 -20.29 -14.40
CA GLY A 16 47.68 -19.95 -12.99
C GLY A 16 46.65 -18.95 -12.45
N LEU A 17 46.22 -17.95 -13.23
CA LEU A 17 45.16 -17.02 -12.86
C LEU A 17 43.76 -17.69 -12.85
N ALA A 18 43.46 -18.55 -13.82
CA ALA A 18 42.21 -19.29 -13.84
C ALA A 18 42.09 -20.27 -12.64
N SER A 19 43.22 -20.91 -12.26
CA SER A 19 43.22 -21.82 -11.09
C SER A 19 43.16 -21.07 -9.77
N THR A 20 43.75 -19.89 -9.65
CA THR A 20 43.65 -19.05 -8.43
C THR A 20 42.29 -18.39 -8.28
N VAL A 21 41.64 -17.98 -9.38
CA VAL A 21 40.26 -17.47 -9.35
C VAL A 21 39.27 -18.60 -9.04
N ALA A 22 39.44 -19.78 -9.64
CA ALA A 22 38.62 -20.95 -9.35
C ALA A 22 38.79 -21.46 -7.92
N LEU A 23 40.02 -21.42 -7.37
CA LEU A 23 40.32 -21.78 -5.98
C LEU A 23 39.82 -20.71 -5.00
N SER A 24 39.84 -19.43 -5.36
CA SER A 24 39.25 -18.36 -4.52
C SER A 24 37.72 -18.40 -4.52
N VAL A 25 37.08 -18.69 -5.65
CA VAL A 25 35.63 -18.86 -5.74
C VAL A 25 35.19 -20.12 -5.00
N SER A 26 35.91 -21.25 -5.13
CA SER A 26 35.61 -22.48 -4.37
C SER A 26 35.93 -22.35 -2.89
N ALA A 27 36.96 -21.60 -2.51
CA ALA A 27 37.27 -21.32 -1.09
C ALA A 27 36.25 -20.34 -0.49
N GLN A 28 35.76 -19.37 -1.24
CA GLN A 28 34.70 -18.48 -0.83
C GLN A 28 33.36 -19.21 -0.70
N GLN A 29 33.00 -20.08 -1.64
CA GLN A 29 31.84 -20.98 -1.52
C GLN A 29 31.98 -21.99 -0.38
N ALA A 30 33.18 -22.59 -0.16
CA ALA A 30 33.42 -23.47 0.97
C ALA A 30 33.47 -22.76 2.32
N HIS A 31 33.72 -21.44 2.35
CA HIS A 31 33.65 -20.61 3.56
C HIS A 31 32.20 -20.16 3.83
N GLU A 32 31.39 -19.92 2.79
CA GLU A 32 29.96 -19.64 2.89
C GLU A 32 29.17 -20.87 3.39
N ASP A 33 29.53 -22.08 2.98
CA ASP A 33 28.92 -23.34 3.46
C ASP A 33 29.16 -23.66 4.96
N LYS A 34 30.07 -22.95 5.60
CA LYS A 34 30.33 -23.10 7.07
C LYS A 34 29.73 -21.98 7.92
N ARG A 35 29.26 -20.89 7.35
CA ARG A 35 28.61 -19.81 8.08
C ARG A 35 27.15 -20.18 8.37
N ARG A 36 26.75 -20.14 9.65
CA ARG A 36 25.32 -20.24 9.98
C ARG A 36 24.57 -19.08 9.36
N ASN A 37 23.50 -19.35 8.63
CA ASN A 37 22.69 -18.33 7.99
C ASN A 37 22.07 -17.37 9.02
N PRO A 38 22.37 -16.07 9.00
CA PRO A 38 21.93 -15.12 10.03
C PRO A 38 20.41 -14.93 10.06
N LEU A 39 19.70 -15.19 8.97
CA LEU A 39 18.24 -15.15 8.92
C LEU A 39 17.57 -16.26 9.74
N LEU A 40 18.27 -17.36 9.98
CA LEU A 40 17.79 -18.51 10.75
C LEU A 40 18.18 -18.47 12.25
N ILE A 41 18.86 -17.40 12.67
CA ILE A 41 19.33 -17.23 14.05
C ILE A 41 18.73 -15.95 14.62
N TYR A 42 18.30 -15.98 15.88
CA TYR A 42 17.91 -14.76 16.57
C TYR A 42 19.15 -13.89 16.83
N SER A 43 19.10 -12.65 16.40
CA SER A 43 20.20 -11.70 16.62
C SER A 43 20.27 -11.30 18.10
N ALA A 44 21.47 -10.82 18.53
CA ALA A 44 21.66 -10.22 19.85
C ALA A 44 21.23 -8.74 19.91
N LEU A 45 20.77 -8.17 18.81
CA LEU A 45 20.28 -6.79 18.73
C LEU A 45 19.01 -6.60 19.55
N PRO A 46 18.70 -5.37 19.97
CA PRO A 46 17.45 -5.05 20.64
C PRO A 46 16.23 -5.63 19.88
N PHE A 47 15.28 -6.21 20.63
CA PHE A 47 14.06 -6.82 20.08
C PHE A 47 14.31 -8.00 19.11
N THR A 48 15.54 -8.54 19.05
CA THR A 48 15.97 -9.52 18.04
C THR A 48 15.86 -9.00 16.60
N ALA A 49 16.13 -7.70 16.40
CA ALA A 49 16.06 -7.04 15.10
C ALA A 49 16.93 -7.73 14.04
N PRO A 50 16.57 -7.69 12.75
CA PRO A 50 17.41 -8.21 11.68
C PRO A 50 18.79 -7.53 11.69
N ASP A 51 19.83 -8.31 11.73
CA ASP A 51 21.22 -7.80 11.67
C ASP A 51 21.65 -7.64 10.21
N PHE A 52 21.30 -6.51 9.61
CA PHE A 52 21.67 -6.19 8.24
C PHE A 52 23.17 -6.04 8.02
N SER A 53 24.00 -5.98 9.06
CA SER A 53 25.46 -5.94 8.91
C SER A 53 26.06 -7.28 8.52
N CYS A 54 25.34 -8.38 8.81
CA CYS A 54 25.81 -9.73 8.53
C CYS A 54 24.91 -10.51 7.55
N ILE A 55 23.73 -10.01 7.19
CA ILE A 55 22.85 -10.61 6.18
C ILE A 55 23.36 -10.29 4.78
N SER A 56 23.54 -11.32 3.95
CA SER A 56 23.88 -11.23 2.53
C SER A 56 22.64 -11.52 1.67
N GLU A 57 22.61 -11.00 0.44
CA GLU A 57 21.53 -11.29 -0.52
C GLU A 57 21.42 -12.77 -0.87
N THR A 58 22.51 -13.51 -0.80
CA THR A 58 22.58 -14.95 -1.04
C THR A 58 22.04 -15.80 0.12
N ASP A 59 21.86 -15.20 1.30
CA ASP A 59 21.32 -15.91 2.48
C ASP A 59 19.81 -16.17 2.35
N TYR A 60 19.05 -15.36 1.58
CA TYR A 60 17.58 -15.43 1.54
C TYR A 60 17.07 -16.73 0.96
N LYS A 61 17.56 -17.16 -0.19
CA LYS A 61 17.07 -18.37 -0.87
C LYS A 61 17.22 -19.61 0.01
N PRO A 62 18.40 -19.96 0.55
CA PRO A 62 18.55 -21.13 1.42
C PRO A 62 17.75 -20.98 2.73
N ALA A 63 17.63 -19.77 3.30
CA ALA A 63 16.85 -19.55 4.50
C ALA A 63 15.34 -19.79 4.26
N LEU A 64 14.80 -19.33 3.12
CA LEU A 64 13.40 -19.54 2.76
C LEU A 64 13.07 -21.03 2.60
N TYR A 65 13.91 -21.79 1.88
CA TYR A 65 13.70 -23.23 1.74
C TYR A 65 13.76 -23.95 3.10
N LYS A 66 14.76 -23.64 3.93
CA LYS A 66 14.88 -24.21 5.26
C LYS A 66 13.68 -23.87 6.15
N ALA A 67 13.22 -22.63 6.11
CA ALA A 67 12.06 -22.19 6.90
C ALA A 67 10.74 -22.85 6.45
N ILE A 68 10.60 -23.14 5.14
CA ILE A 68 9.47 -23.95 4.62
C ILE A 68 9.57 -25.39 5.14
N ASP A 69 10.77 -25.99 5.13
CA ASP A 69 10.98 -27.34 5.65
C ASP A 69 10.68 -27.42 7.14
N ASP A 70 11.15 -26.43 7.93
CA ASP A 70 10.87 -26.36 9.38
C ASP A 70 9.36 -26.26 9.65
N GLN A 71 8.64 -25.45 8.90
CA GLN A 71 7.18 -25.37 9.02
C GLN A 71 6.50 -26.67 8.62
N ARG A 72 7.01 -27.35 7.57
CA ARG A 72 6.51 -28.67 7.15
C ARG A 72 6.64 -29.69 8.25
N ASP A 73 7.80 -29.78 8.88
CA ASP A 73 8.04 -30.70 9.98
C ASP A 73 7.13 -30.41 11.17
N PHE A 74 6.91 -29.13 11.46
CA PHE A 74 6.00 -28.73 12.53
C PHE A 74 4.54 -29.12 12.23
N ILE A 75 4.07 -28.89 10.99
CA ILE A 75 2.72 -29.31 10.56
C ILE A 75 2.59 -30.82 10.60
N ASN A 76 3.63 -31.57 10.16
CA ASN A 76 3.65 -33.01 10.24
C ASN A 76 3.53 -33.50 11.70
N HIS A 77 4.20 -32.83 12.64
CA HIS A 77 4.08 -33.16 14.07
C HIS A 77 2.64 -32.93 14.59
N ILE A 78 1.99 -31.81 14.20
CA ILE A 78 0.58 -31.55 14.55
C ILE A 78 -0.34 -32.66 14.03
N VAL A 79 -0.20 -33.05 12.76
CA VAL A 79 -1.12 -34.00 12.11
C VAL A 79 -0.85 -35.48 12.51
N SER A 80 0.35 -35.75 13.00
CA SER A 80 0.71 -37.09 13.50
C SER A 80 0.47 -37.27 15.01
N ASN A 81 0.08 -36.25 15.73
CA ASN A 81 -0.25 -36.35 17.15
C ASN A 81 -1.53 -37.16 17.34
N GLU A 82 -1.42 -38.29 18.06
CA GLU A 82 -2.52 -39.21 18.33
C GLU A 82 -3.44 -38.76 19.47
N GLU A 83 -3.01 -37.75 20.25
CA GLU A 83 -3.84 -37.18 21.30
C GLU A 83 -5.09 -36.50 20.72
N THR A 84 -6.16 -36.46 21.52
CA THR A 84 -7.37 -35.73 21.21
C THR A 84 -7.01 -34.30 20.85
N PRO A 85 -7.50 -33.75 19.69
CA PRO A 85 -7.24 -32.38 19.32
C PRO A 85 -7.78 -31.40 20.37
N THR A 86 -6.94 -30.48 20.81
CA THR A 86 -7.27 -29.39 21.73
C THR A 86 -6.84 -28.04 21.12
N PHE A 87 -7.36 -26.96 21.69
CA PHE A 87 -6.91 -25.61 21.33
C PHE A 87 -5.37 -25.48 21.41
N ALA A 88 -4.77 -26.02 22.49
CA ALA A 88 -3.32 -25.95 22.71
C ALA A 88 -2.52 -26.77 21.69
N ASN A 89 -2.85 -28.05 21.51
CA ASN A 89 -2.06 -28.97 20.67
C ASN A 89 -2.37 -28.86 19.16
N THR A 90 -3.35 -28.01 18.77
CA THR A 90 -3.77 -27.85 17.38
C THR A 90 -3.74 -26.38 16.96
N ILE A 91 -4.52 -25.48 17.58
CA ILE A 91 -4.64 -24.08 17.14
C ILE A 91 -3.42 -23.27 17.55
N GLN A 92 -3.02 -23.30 18.83
CA GLN A 92 -1.79 -22.61 19.26
C GLN A 92 -0.54 -23.23 18.65
N ALA A 93 -0.52 -24.55 18.44
CA ALA A 93 0.57 -25.23 17.74
C ALA A 93 0.66 -24.75 16.28
N TYR A 94 -0.48 -24.60 15.59
CA TYR A 94 -0.52 -24.06 14.23
C TYR A 94 -0.05 -22.59 14.17
N GLU A 95 -0.49 -21.74 15.11
CA GLU A 95 -0.04 -20.34 15.25
C GLU A 95 1.50 -20.23 15.43
N ARG A 96 2.12 -21.23 16.01
CA ARG A 96 3.58 -21.30 16.18
C ARG A 96 4.33 -21.90 15.00
N SER A 97 3.65 -22.63 14.13
CA SER A 97 4.32 -23.43 13.09
C SER A 97 5.11 -22.61 12.07
N GLY A 98 4.68 -21.38 11.78
CA GLY A 98 5.28 -20.51 10.77
C GLY A 98 6.31 -19.50 11.27
N VAL A 99 6.71 -19.51 12.55
CA VAL A 99 7.52 -18.44 13.17
C VAL A 99 8.81 -18.13 12.40
N MET A 100 9.56 -19.17 11.99
CA MET A 100 10.81 -18.95 11.25
C MET A 100 10.54 -18.47 9.83
N LEU A 101 9.52 -19.00 9.16
CA LEU A 101 9.14 -18.58 7.82
C LEU A 101 8.65 -17.13 7.82
N ASP A 102 7.78 -16.75 8.75
CA ASP A 102 7.31 -15.37 8.93
C ASP A 102 8.50 -14.39 9.09
N ARG A 103 9.46 -14.78 9.92
CA ARG A 103 10.65 -13.98 10.19
C ARG A 103 11.51 -13.77 8.94
N VAL A 104 11.80 -14.81 8.18
CA VAL A 104 12.60 -14.71 6.95
C VAL A 104 11.82 -13.96 5.88
N LEU A 105 10.52 -14.24 5.72
CA LEU A 105 9.66 -13.58 4.74
C LEU A 105 9.49 -12.10 5.02
N SER A 106 9.36 -11.66 6.27
CA SER A 106 9.19 -10.25 6.61
C SER A 106 10.38 -9.39 6.16
N VAL A 107 11.61 -9.91 6.35
CA VAL A 107 12.82 -9.23 5.87
C VAL A 107 12.94 -9.32 4.36
N PHE A 108 12.66 -10.47 3.77
CA PHE A 108 12.72 -10.68 2.32
C PHE A 108 11.75 -9.76 1.57
N TYR A 109 10.47 -9.73 1.96
CA TYR A 109 9.47 -8.87 1.31
C TYR A 109 9.70 -7.37 1.53
N CYS A 110 10.36 -6.99 2.64
CA CYS A 110 10.85 -5.62 2.76
C CYS A 110 11.82 -5.29 1.63
N LEU A 111 12.81 -6.14 1.36
CA LEU A 111 13.81 -5.88 0.33
C LEU A 111 13.25 -6.01 -1.09
N THR A 112 12.32 -6.92 -1.36
CA THR A 112 11.67 -7.01 -2.70
C THR A 112 10.93 -5.73 -3.07
N SER A 113 10.52 -4.94 -2.10
CA SER A 113 9.81 -3.66 -2.30
C SER A 113 10.68 -2.44 -2.11
N ALA A 114 11.55 -2.43 -1.08
CA ALA A 114 12.30 -1.25 -0.69
C ALA A 114 13.75 -1.24 -1.18
N HIS A 115 14.34 -2.40 -1.52
CA HIS A 115 15.73 -2.49 -1.99
C HIS A 115 15.93 -3.68 -2.95
N LYS A 116 15.18 -3.67 -4.06
CA LYS A 116 15.13 -4.77 -5.00
C LYS A 116 16.35 -4.77 -5.92
N THR A 117 17.32 -5.61 -5.59
CA THR A 117 18.48 -5.88 -6.45
C THR A 117 18.20 -7.02 -7.44
N PRO A 118 19.04 -7.26 -8.45
CA PRO A 118 18.88 -8.38 -9.37
C PRO A 118 18.83 -9.74 -8.68
N ILE A 119 19.63 -9.96 -7.61
CA ILE A 119 19.65 -11.21 -6.84
C ILE A 119 18.33 -11.38 -6.07
N ILE A 120 17.86 -10.35 -5.39
CA ILE A 120 16.57 -10.36 -4.70
C ILE A 120 15.42 -10.61 -5.68
N ALA A 121 15.42 -9.97 -6.86
CA ALA A 121 14.41 -10.17 -7.90
C ALA A 121 14.41 -11.61 -8.44
N GLN A 122 15.58 -12.20 -8.66
CA GLN A 122 15.70 -13.59 -9.09
C GLN A 122 15.21 -14.56 -8.01
N THR A 123 15.58 -14.32 -6.76
CA THR A 123 15.12 -15.12 -5.63
C THR A 123 13.60 -15.05 -5.49
N GLU A 124 12.99 -13.87 -5.62
CA GLU A 124 11.53 -13.69 -5.58
C GLU A 124 10.83 -14.50 -6.68
N LYS A 125 11.35 -14.44 -7.92
CA LYS A 125 10.80 -15.20 -9.04
C LYS A 125 10.83 -16.72 -8.80
N GLU A 126 11.89 -17.22 -8.18
CA GLU A 126 12.06 -18.65 -7.92
C GLU A 126 11.24 -19.15 -6.72
N ILE A 127 11.16 -18.34 -5.65
CA ILE A 127 10.52 -18.77 -4.41
C ILE A 127 8.99 -18.60 -4.40
N THR A 128 8.46 -17.63 -5.13
CA THR A 128 7.02 -17.34 -5.16
C THR A 128 6.16 -18.56 -5.51
N PRO A 129 6.43 -19.34 -6.57
CA PRO A 129 5.67 -20.55 -6.85
C PRO A 129 5.82 -21.62 -5.76
N VAL A 130 6.99 -21.73 -5.14
CA VAL A 130 7.23 -22.69 -4.04
C VAL A 130 6.40 -22.34 -2.80
N LEU A 131 6.33 -21.05 -2.46
CA LEU A 131 5.50 -20.56 -1.35
C LEU A 131 4.00 -20.77 -1.63
N THR A 132 3.58 -20.53 -2.86
CA THR A 132 2.18 -20.75 -3.27
C THR A 132 1.80 -22.22 -3.17
N ASP A 133 2.64 -23.11 -3.68
CA ASP A 133 2.41 -24.56 -3.59
C ASP A 133 2.44 -25.04 -2.13
N TRP A 134 3.32 -24.48 -1.31
CA TRP A 134 3.39 -24.80 0.11
C TRP A 134 2.13 -24.35 0.86
N GLN A 135 1.66 -23.13 0.61
CA GLN A 135 0.42 -22.62 1.19
C GLN A 135 -0.80 -23.47 0.79
N ASN A 136 -0.88 -23.91 -0.45
CA ASN A 136 -1.94 -24.81 -0.92
C ASN A 136 -1.88 -26.16 -0.17
N LYS A 137 -0.66 -26.74 0.03
CA LYS A 137 -0.48 -27.98 0.79
C LYS A 137 -0.94 -27.86 2.24
N ILE A 138 -0.74 -26.71 2.90
CA ILE A 138 -1.26 -26.48 4.25
C ILE A 138 -2.79 -26.40 4.21
N THR A 139 -3.32 -25.55 3.33
CA THR A 139 -4.75 -25.27 3.23
C THR A 139 -5.60 -26.50 2.93
N PHE A 140 -5.10 -27.39 2.06
CA PHE A 140 -5.81 -28.61 1.66
C PHE A 140 -5.36 -29.86 2.43
N ASN A 141 -4.60 -29.71 3.51
CA ASN A 141 -4.24 -30.82 4.39
C ASN A 141 -5.47 -31.28 5.19
N GLU A 142 -6.04 -32.40 4.78
CA GLU A 142 -7.27 -32.95 5.37
C GLU A 142 -7.10 -33.33 6.84
N LYS A 143 -5.93 -33.88 7.23
CA LYS A 143 -5.64 -34.24 8.61
C LYS A 143 -5.54 -32.99 9.51
N LEU A 144 -4.86 -31.96 9.04
CA LEU A 144 -4.77 -30.69 9.76
C LEU A 144 -6.15 -30.06 9.93
N PHE A 145 -6.92 -29.98 8.83
CA PHE A 145 -8.26 -29.42 8.89
C PHE A 145 -9.22 -30.23 9.78
N ALA A 146 -9.12 -31.56 9.77
CA ALA A 146 -9.92 -32.39 10.66
C ALA A 146 -9.65 -32.09 12.14
N ARG A 147 -8.39 -31.87 12.52
CA ARG A 147 -8.02 -31.46 13.89
C ARG A 147 -8.55 -30.05 14.23
N ILE A 148 -8.40 -29.07 13.31
CA ILE A 148 -8.92 -27.72 13.49
C ILE A 148 -10.45 -27.76 13.67
N LYS A 149 -11.14 -28.52 12.81
CA LYS A 149 -12.60 -28.68 12.87
C LYS A 149 -13.05 -29.36 14.17
N TYR A 150 -12.32 -30.36 14.63
CA TYR A 150 -12.62 -31.02 15.91
C TYR A 150 -12.59 -30.01 17.07
N VAL A 151 -11.53 -29.20 17.17
CA VAL A 151 -11.44 -28.15 18.19
C VAL A 151 -12.58 -27.13 18.07
N TYR A 152 -12.89 -26.72 16.82
CA TYR A 152 -13.99 -25.78 16.56
C TYR A 152 -15.34 -26.33 17.04
N ASP A 153 -15.63 -27.60 16.75
CA ASP A 153 -16.90 -28.23 17.10
C ASP A 153 -17.02 -28.51 18.62
N HIS A 154 -15.91 -28.78 19.34
CA HIS A 154 -15.96 -29.26 20.73
C HIS A 154 -15.54 -28.23 21.76
N GLU A 155 -14.60 -27.31 21.45
CA GLU A 155 -14.07 -26.36 22.43
C GLU A 155 -14.56 -24.92 22.22
N ARG A 156 -15.12 -24.57 21.06
CA ARG A 156 -15.52 -23.21 20.69
C ARG A 156 -16.38 -22.53 21.76
N ASN A 157 -17.29 -23.25 22.36
CA ASN A 157 -18.23 -22.69 23.36
C ASN A 157 -17.58 -22.49 24.75
N THR A 158 -16.41 -23.07 24.99
CA THR A 158 -15.67 -22.95 26.26
C THR A 158 -14.61 -21.86 26.21
N LEU A 159 -14.08 -21.55 25.01
CA LEU A 159 -13.07 -20.53 24.77
C LEU A 159 -13.67 -19.12 24.86
N LYS A 160 -12.83 -18.14 25.23
CA LYS A 160 -13.23 -16.74 25.36
C LYS A 160 -12.11 -15.81 24.84
N GLY A 161 -12.47 -14.54 24.60
CA GLY A 161 -11.49 -13.50 24.23
C GLY A 161 -10.69 -13.86 22.97
N GLU A 162 -9.37 -13.70 23.05
CA GLU A 162 -8.49 -13.90 21.89
C GLU A 162 -8.35 -15.38 21.48
N ASP A 163 -8.47 -16.33 22.42
CA ASP A 163 -8.45 -17.76 22.12
C ASP A 163 -9.61 -18.16 21.22
N LEU A 164 -10.83 -17.71 21.56
CA LEU A 164 -12.01 -17.92 20.74
C LEU A 164 -11.85 -17.26 19.37
N LYS A 165 -11.33 -16.02 19.35
CA LYS A 165 -11.11 -15.29 18.11
C LYS A 165 -10.09 -15.97 17.21
N LEU A 166 -8.97 -16.45 17.77
CA LEU A 166 -7.95 -17.19 17.01
C LEU A 166 -8.55 -18.46 16.39
N LEU A 167 -9.32 -19.22 17.17
CA LEU A 167 -10.00 -20.41 16.66
C LEU A 167 -10.96 -20.08 15.52
N ASP A 168 -11.82 -19.08 15.72
CA ASP A 168 -12.81 -18.67 14.72
C ASP A 168 -12.14 -18.19 13.42
N GLU A 169 -11.09 -17.36 13.50
CA GLU A 169 -10.35 -16.87 12.32
C GLU A 169 -9.58 -18.02 11.62
N THR A 170 -8.94 -18.90 12.39
CA THR A 170 -8.22 -20.05 11.82
C THR A 170 -9.20 -20.99 11.09
N TYR A 171 -10.30 -21.39 11.72
CA TYR A 171 -11.30 -22.23 11.08
C TYR A 171 -11.89 -21.59 9.82
N LYS A 172 -12.27 -20.32 9.93
CA LYS A 172 -12.82 -19.53 8.83
C LYS A 172 -11.85 -19.39 7.66
N GLN A 173 -10.55 -19.19 7.93
CA GLN A 173 -9.52 -19.13 6.90
C GLN A 173 -9.47 -20.42 6.08
N PHE A 174 -9.45 -21.60 6.73
CA PHE A 174 -9.45 -22.88 6.05
C PHE A 174 -10.74 -23.12 5.24
N VAL A 175 -11.90 -22.85 5.84
CA VAL A 175 -13.20 -22.99 5.17
C VAL A 175 -13.27 -22.11 3.92
N ARG A 176 -12.92 -20.82 4.05
CA ARG A 176 -12.93 -19.86 2.93
C ARG A 176 -11.89 -20.18 1.86
N SER A 177 -10.86 -20.92 2.19
CA SER A 177 -9.87 -21.38 1.22
C SER A 177 -10.28 -22.69 0.53
N GLY A 178 -11.42 -23.29 0.91
CA GLY A 178 -11.99 -24.45 0.24
C GLY A 178 -11.75 -25.79 0.95
N ALA A 179 -11.38 -25.79 2.24
CA ALA A 179 -11.13 -27.03 2.99
C ALA A 179 -12.32 -27.99 3.04
N LEU A 180 -13.56 -27.48 2.99
CA LEU A 180 -14.81 -28.25 2.96
C LEU A 180 -15.24 -28.73 1.56
N LEU A 181 -14.54 -28.34 0.51
CA LEU A 181 -14.89 -28.75 -0.85
C LEU A 181 -14.59 -30.23 -1.08
N SER A 182 -15.36 -30.85 -2.01
CA SER A 182 -15.02 -32.19 -2.52
C SER A 182 -13.65 -32.20 -3.20
N ALA A 183 -13.05 -33.37 -3.35
CA ALA A 183 -11.75 -33.53 -4.01
C ALA A 183 -11.73 -32.93 -5.43
N GLU A 184 -12.81 -33.13 -6.20
CA GLU A 184 -12.99 -32.57 -7.54
C GLU A 184 -12.99 -31.02 -7.51
N LYS A 185 -13.79 -30.44 -6.60
CA LYS A 185 -13.88 -28.98 -6.43
C LYS A 185 -12.57 -28.37 -5.91
N LYS A 186 -11.83 -29.08 -5.02
CA LYS A 186 -10.48 -28.67 -4.57
C LYS A 186 -9.52 -28.61 -5.75
N ALA A 187 -9.47 -29.65 -6.59
CA ALA A 187 -8.63 -29.67 -7.78
C ALA A 187 -8.96 -28.52 -8.74
N ARG A 188 -10.26 -28.21 -8.93
CA ARG A 188 -10.67 -27.06 -9.74
C ARG A 188 -10.25 -25.74 -9.10
N MET A 189 -10.38 -25.59 -7.79
CA MET A 189 -9.95 -24.40 -7.04
C MET A 189 -8.44 -24.15 -7.20
N GLU A 190 -7.61 -25.21 -7.15
CA GLU A 190 -6.17 -25.11 -7.39
C GLU A 190 -5.85 -24.60 -8.80
N GLN A 191 -6.55 -25.12 -9.82
CA GLN A 191 -6.40 -24.65 -11.20
C GLN A 191 -6.76 -23.17 -11.33
N ILE A 192 -7.89 -22.75 -10.73
CA ILE A 192 -8.35 -21.36 -10.73
C ILE A 192 -7.31 -20.46 -10.05
N ASN A 193 -6.82 -20.81 -8.87
CA ASN A 193 -5.85 -20.02 -8.13
C ASN A 193 -4.55 -19.87 -8.92
N ARG A 194 -4.03 -20.94 -9.51
CA ARG A 194 -2.83 -20.91 -10.38
C ARG A 194 -3.05 -20.00 -11.58
N ARG A 195 -4.18 -20.18 -12.28
CA ARG A 195 -4.46 -19.38 -13.48
C ARG A 195 -4.65 -17.89 -13.17
N ILE A 196 -5.30 -17.55 -12.07
CA ILE A 196 -5.41 -16.15 -11.61
C ILE A 196 -4.02 -15.56 -11.34
N ALA A 197 -3.11 -16.29 -10.69
CA ALA A 197 -1.75 -15.81 -10.42
C ALA A 197 -0.96 -15.55 -11.73
N GLU A 198 -1.06 -16.46 -12.71
CA GLU A 198 -0.48 -16.27 -14.04
C GLU A 198 -1.04 -15.03 -14.75
N LEU A 199 -2.36 -14.87 -14.72
CA LEU A 199 -3.03 -13.71 -15.33
C LEU A 199 -2.65 -12.39 -14.64
N GLN A 200 -2.49 -12.38 -13.33
CA GLN A 200 -2.02 -11.20 -12.59
C GLN A 200 -0.61 -10.78 -13.02
N GLN A 201 0.29 -11.76 -13.21
CA GLN A 201 1.64 -11.49 -13.71
C GLN A 201 1.62 -10.96 -15.14
N GLN A 202 0.85 -11.58 -16.04
CA GLN A 202 0.68 -11.13 -17.42
C GLN A 202 0.10 -9.71 -17.49
N TRP A 203 -0.93 -9.44 -16.66
CA TRP A 203 -1.51 -8.12 -16.52
C TRP A 203 -0.47 -7.07 -16.12
N GLY A 204 0.29 -7.32 -15.06
CA GLY A 204 1.30 -6.38 -14.56
C GLY A 204 2.37 -6.06 -15.60
N THR A 205 2.84 -7.07 -16.34
CA THR A 205 3.79 -6.88 -17.43
C THR A 205 3.17 -6.03 -18.55
N MET A 206 1.99 -6.40 -19.04
CA MET A 206 1.31 -5.69 -20.12
C MET A 206 1.02 -4.22 -19.75
N LEU A 207 0.56 -3.96 -18.53
CA LEU A 207 0.30 -2.60 -18.05
C LEU A 207 1.59 -1.76 -17.99
N THR A 208 2.69 -2.37 -17.54
CA THR A 208 3.99 -1.69 -17.49
C THR A 208 4.46 -1.32 -18.91
N ASP A 209 4.39 -2.25 -19.84
CA ASP A 209 4.78 -2.02 -21.23
C ASP A 209 3.89 -0.97 -21.91
N ALA A 210 2.57 -1.06 -21.73
CA ALA A 210 1.61 -0.08 -22.23
C ALA A 210 1.86 1.32 -21.66
N THR A 211 2.13 1.43 -20.36
CA THR A 211 2.42 2.71 -19.70
C THR A 211 3.73 3.31 -20.23
N ASN A 212 4.73 2.48 -20.46
CA ASN A 212 5.99 2.92 -21.04
C ASN A 212 5.82 3.38 -22.51
N GLN A 213 4.99 2.69 -23.28
CA GLN A 213 4.70 3.08 -24.67
C GLN A 213 3.84 4.34 -24.77
N ALA A 214 2.96 4.58 -23.81
CA ALA A 214 2.09 5.76 -23.76
C ALA A 214 2.85 7.08 -23.52
N ALA A 215 4.15 7.05 -23.27
CA ALA A 215 4.98 8.23 -23.12
C ALA A 215 4.84 9.18 -24.32
N VAL A 216 4.60 10.47 -24.04
CA VAL A 216 4.34 11.49 -25.07
C VAL A 216 5.63 12.19 -25.46
N TRP A 217 6.02 12.05 -26.74
CA TRP A 217 7.22 12.67 -27.28
C TRP A 217 6.94 14.09 -27.72
N VAL A 218 7.87 15.02 -27.40
CA VAL A 218 7.75 16.45 -27.64
C VAL A 218 8.99 16.94 -28.40
N ASN A 219 8.76 17.67 -29.48
CA ASN A 219 9.81 18.05 -30.41
C ASN A 219 10.47 19.39 -30.08
N SER A 220 9.78 20.28 -29.36
CA SER A 220 10.32 21.61 -29.09
C SER A 220 10.09 22.01 -27.63
N LYS A 221 11.01 22.84 -27.09
CA LYS A 221 10.86 23.45 -25.75
C LYS A 221 9.62 24.35 -25.69
N ASP A 222 9.21 24.96 -26.79
CA ASP A 222 8.06 25.86 -26.82
C ASP A 222 6.75 25.14 -26.55
N GLU A 223 6.63 23.85 -26.93
CA GLU A 223 5.47 23.03 -26.58
C GLU A 223 5.35 22.81 -25.06
N LEU A 224 6.46 22.87 -24.32
CA LEU A 224 6.55 22.69 -22.87
C LEU A 224 6.35 23.99 -22.07
N LYS A 225 5.96 25.09 -22.73
CA LYS A 225 5.70 26.35 -22.06
C LYS A 225 4.71 26.19 -20.89
N GLY A 226 5.01 26.86 -19.77
CA GLY A 226 4.27 26.75 -18.52
C GLY A 226 4.89 25.80 -17.51
N LEU A 227 5.76 24.89 -17.95
CA LEU A 227 6.53 24.02 -17.04
C LEU A 227 7.72 24.75 -16.42
N SER A 228 8.14 24.30 -15.24
CA SER A 228 9.38 24.74 -14.62
C SER A 228 10.62 24.25 -15.41
N GLU A 229 11.74 24.93 -15.29
CA GLU A 229 13.01 24.47 -15.88
C GLU A 229 13.43 23.08 -15.33
N ALA A 230 13.08 22.77 -14.10
CA ALA A 230 13.32 21.45 -13.52
C ALA A 230 12.49 20.36 -14.20
N ASP A 231 11.20 20.59 -14.47
CA ASP A 231 10.34 19.66 -15.18
C ASP A 231 10.79 19.47 -16.63
N ILE A 232 11.18 20.57 -17.30
CA ILE A 232 11.74 20.51 -18.66
C ILE A 232 13.04 19.69 -18.70
N ALA A 233 13.93 19.88 -17.69
CA ALA A 233 15.14 19.09 -17.58
C ALA A 233 14.84 17.61 -17.31
N GLN A 234 13.79 17.31 -16.53
CA GLN A 234 13.34 15.94 -16.33
C GLN A 234 12.81 15.32 -17.62
N CYS A 235 11.95 16.02 -18.38
CA CYS A 235 11.46 15.58 -19.68
C CYS A 235 12.61 15.27 -20.66
N LYS A 236 13.70 16.04 -20.61
CA LYS A 236 14.90 15.80 -21.41
C LYS A 236 15.64 14.52 -20.98
N LYS A 237 15.80 14.28 -19.68
CA LYS A 237 16.40 13.06 -19.13
C LYS A 237 15.56 11.84 -19.50
N ASP A 238 14.25 11.95 -19.39
CA ASP A 238 13.32 10.88 -19.74
C ASP A 238 13.39 10.53 -21.22
N ALA A 239 13.54 11.51 -22.09
CA ALA A 239 13.76 11.30 -23.53
C ALA A 239 15.04 10.50 -23.80
N VAL A 240 16.16 10.88 -23.16
CA VAL A 240 17.44 10.17 -23.33
C VAL A 240 17.36 8.74 -22.82
N SER A 241 16.79 8.53 -21.61
CA SER A 241 16.65 7.20 -21.00
C SER A 241 15.76 6.23 -21.80
N ARG A 242 14.87 6.78 -22.65
CA ARG A 242 13.90 6.02 -23.48
C ARG A 242 14.30 5.92 -24.96
N GLY A 243 15.54 6.20 -25.31
CA GLY A 243 16.08 6.01 -26.66
C GLY A 243 15.96 7.23 -27.58
N GLY A 244 15.63 8.41 -27.06
CA GLY A 244 15.81 9.70 -27.76
C GLY A 244 15.00 9.89 -29.05
N LYS A 245 13.74 9.42 -29.12
CA LYS A 245 12.87 9.60 -30.31
C LYS A 245 12.57 11.07 -30.62
N ALA A 246 12.62 11.94 -29.58
CA ALA A 246 12.50 13.39 -29.67
C ALA A 246 13.31 14.02 -28.53
N PRO A 247 13.56 15.37 -28.54
CA PRO A 247 14.34 16.05 -27.50
C PRO A 247 13.77 15.94 -26.09
N TYR A 248 12.45 15.78 -25.97
CA TYR A 248 11.74 15.69 -24.69
C TYR A 248 10.72 14.54 -24.69
N CYS A 249 10.45 14.01 -23.50
CA CYS A 249 9.49 12.93 -23.30
C CYS A 249 8.71 13.19 -22.00
N ILE A 250 7.37 13.19 -22.06
CA ILE A 250 6.50 13.19 -20.92
C ILE A 250 6.11 11.76 -20.60
N VAL A 251 6.50 11.28 -19.42
CA VAL A 251 6.17 9.95 -18.92
C VAL A 251 4.77 9.95 -18.31
N ILE A 252 3.99 8.92 -18.61
CA ILE A 252 2.64 8.76 -18.06
C ILE A 252 2.72 7.99 -16.74
N VAL A 253 2.02 8.46 -15.70
CA VAL A 253 1.87 7.76 -14.42
C VAL A 253 0.62 6.87 -14.41
N ASN A 254 0.53 5.94 -13.46
CA ASN A 254 -0.51 4.90 -13.46
C ASN A 254 -1.89 5.34 -12.93
N THR A 255 -2.22 6.63 -13.02
CA THR A 255 -3.55 7.16 -12.69
C THR A 255 -4.05 8.07 -13.80
N THR A 256 -5.29 8.55 -13.72
CA THR A 256 -5.78 9.63 -14.60
C THR A 256 -5.17 10.98 -14.25
N GLN A 257 -4.69 11.15 -13.01
CA GLN A 257 -4.06 12.37 -12.55
C GLN A 257 -2.63 12.48 -13.07
N GLN A 258 -2.44 13.27 -14.13
CA GLN A 258 -1.13 13.60 -14.67
C GLN A 258 -0.75 15.01 -14.20
N ALA A 259 0.14 15.12 -13.20
CA ALA A 259 0.50 16.40 -12.56
C ALA A 259 0.94 17.47 -13.58
N ILE A 260 1.61 17.05 -14.64
CA ILE A 260 2.09 17.95 -15.70
C ILE A 260 0.95 18.73 -16.39
N LEU A 261 -0.29 18.19 -16.42
CA LEU A 261 -1.46 18.88 -16.99
C LEU A 261 -1.80 20.18 -16.26
N THR A 262 -1.35 20.33 -15.03
CA THR A 262 -1.59 21.53 -14.22
C THR A 262 -0.89 22.77 -14.77
N HIS A 263 0.26 22.59 -15.43
CA HIS A 263 1.15 23.68 -15.81
C HIS A 263 1.30 23.89 -17.32
N LEU A 264 1.01 22.90 -18.16
CA LEU A 264 1.19 22.99 -19.61
C LEU A 264 0.28 24.05 -20.25
N ASP A 265 0.84 25.12 -20.82
CA ASP A 265 0.09 26.12 -21.56
C ASP A 265 -0.44 25.58 -22.89
N ASN A 266 0.29 24.68 -23.55
CA ASN A 266 -0.08 24.09 -24.83
C ASN A 266 -1.28 23.15 -24.70
N ARG A 267 -2.44 23.57 -25.20
CA ARG A 267 -3.70 22.82 -25.08
C ARG A 267 -3.69 21.50 -25.85
N ASP A 268 -3.04 21.43 -27.03
CA ASP A 268 -2.92 20.18 -27.79
C ASP A 268 -2.05 19.18 -27.06
N LEU A 269 -0.96 19.64 -26.45
CA LEU A 269 -0.11 18.77 -25.64
C LEU A 269 -0.85 18.25 -24.39
N ARG A 270 -1.67 19.08 -23.73
CA ARG A 270 -2.57 18.60 -22.65
C ARG A 270 -3.48 17.48 -23.14
N ARG A 271 -4.13 17.67 -24.31
CA ARG A 271 -4.97 16.64 -24.93
C ARG A 271 -4.20 15.34 -25.15
N ARG A 272 -3.03 15.42 -25.79
CA ARG A 272 -2.17 14.24 -26.07
C ARG A 272 -1.77 13.49 -24.81
N VAL A 273 -1.38 14.21 -23.75
CA VAL A 273 -1.01 13.61 -22.45
C VAL A 273 -2.23 12.96 -21.79
N PHE A 274 -3.37 13.61 -21.79
CA PHE A 274 -4.60 13.08 -21.23
C PHE A 274 -5.07 11.81 -21.97
N GLU A 275 -5.13 11.86 -23.29
CA GLU A 275 -5.52 10.71 -24.13
C GLU A 275 -4.56 9.53 -23.94
N ALA A 276 -3.25 9.78 -23.92
CA ALA A 276 -2.25 8.77 -23.63
C ALA A 276 -2.45 8.12 -22.24
N SER A 277 -2.93 8.90 -21.26
CA SER A 277 -3.23 8.42 -19.92
C SER A 277 -4.48 7.54 -19.88
N VAL A 278 -5.60 7.99 -20.44
CA VAL A 278 -6.90 7.31 -20.29
C VAL A 278 -7.07 6.12 -21.23
N HIS A 279 -6.29 6.03 -22.30
CA HIS A 279 -6.33 4.94 -23.29
C HIS A 279 -5.25 3.88 -23.11
N ARG A 280 -4.64 3.83 -21.90
CA ARG A 280 -3.65 2.80 -21.61
C ARG A 280 -4.27 1.40 -21.60
N SER A 281 -3.64 0.47 -22.30
CA SER A 281 -4.02 -0.95 -22.31
C SER A 281 -5.45 -1.26 -22.78
N ASP A 282 -6.14 -0.31 -23.43
CA ASP A 282 -7.50 -0.49 -23.95
C ASP A 282 -7.54 -1.01 -25.41
N GLY A 283 -6.39 -1.27 -26.00
CA GLY A 283 -6.23 -1.68 -27.39
C GLY A 283 -5.81 -0.56 -28.35
N THR A 284 -6.03 0.70 -28.01
CA THR A 284 -5.73 1.85 -28.87
C THR A 284 -4.24 1.94 -29.21
N GLY A 285 -3.36 1.67 -28.23
CA GLY A 285 -1.89 1.68 -28.37
C GLY A 285 -1.29 0.31 -28.70
N GLY A 286 -2.07 -0.71 -29.09
CA GLY A 286 -1.60 -2.05 -29.39
C GLY A 286 -1.54 -3.00 -28.19
N PHE A 287 -1.60 -2.49 -26.95
CA PHE A 287 -1.76 -3.30 -25.72
C PHE A 287 -3.22 -3.36 -25.33
N ASN A 288 -3.73 -4.56 -25.07
CA ASN A 288 -5.12 -4.79 -24.71
C ASN A 288 -5.21 -5.76 -23.53
N THR A 289 -5.59 -5.25 -22.35
CA THR A 289 -5.75 -6.05 -21.14
C THR A 289 -7.15 -6.65 -20.99
N TYR A 290 -8.14 -6.25 -21.76
CA TYR A 290 -9.51 -6.74 -21.63
C TYR A 290 -9.66 -8.28 -21.71
N PRO A 291 -8.92 -9.01 -22.58
CA PRO A 291 -8.99 -10.49 -22.55
C PRO A 291 -8.56 -11.07 -21.21
N ILE A 292 -7.52 -10.51 -20.57
CA ILE A 292 -7.03 -10.92 -19.25
C ILE A 292 -8.07 -10.59 -18.17
N VAL A 293 -8.65 -9.40 -18.23
CA VAL A 293 -9.73 -8.95 -17.31
C VAL A 293 -10.91 -9.90 -17.33
N VAL A 294 -11.42 -10.20 -18.52
CA VAL A 294 -12.60 -11.05 -18.71
C VAL A 294 -12.34 -12.47 -18.20
N GLU A 295 -11.19 -13.07 -18.53
CA GLU A 295 -10.81 -14.38 -18.01
C GLU A 295 -10.69 -14.37 -16.50
N MET A 296 -10.02 -13.36 -15.93
CA MET A 296 -9.84 -13.24 -14.49
C MET A 296 -11.17 -13.01 -13.74
N ALA A 297 -12.04 -12.16 -14.27
CA ALA A 297 -13.38 -11.93 -13.72
C ALA A 297 -14.19 -13.21 -13.70
N LYS A 298 -14.17 -14.00 -14.80
CA LYS A 298 -14.85 -15.29 -14.90
C LYS A 298 -14.32 -16.28 -13.87
N LEU A 299 -13.00 -16.42 -13.73
CA LEU A 299 -12.38 -17.30 -12.75
C LEU A 299 -12.70 -16.90 -11.31
N ARG A 300 -12.74 -15.59 -11.00
CA ARG A 300 -13.14 -15.10 -9.68
C ARG A 300 -14.60 -15.40 -9.38
N ALA A 301 -15.50 -15.21 -10.34
CA ALA A 301 -16.90 -15.56 -10.20
C ALA A 301 -17.07 -17.07 -9.98
N GLU A 302 -16.40 -17.90 -10.78
CA GLU A 302 -16.42 -19.36 -10.62
C GLU A 302 -15.87 -19.80 -9.25
N LYS A 303 -14.79 -19.17 -8.79
CA LYS A 303 -14.27 -19.40 -7.44
C LYS A 303 -15.30 -19.14 -6.36
N ALA A 304 -16.02 -18.02 -6.45
CA ALA A 304 -17.09 -17.69 -5.50
C ALA A 304 -18.25 -18.69 -5.57
N GLU A 305 -18.67 -19.08 -6.78
CA GLU A 305 -19.73 -20.08 -7.01
C GLU A 305 -19.35 -21.46 -6.45
N LEU A 306 -18.10 -21.90 -6.63
CA LEU A 306 -17.59 -23.14 -6.00
C LEU A 306 -17.68 -23.10 -4.48
N MET A 307 -17.51 -21.93 -3.88
CA MET A 307 -17.63 -21.68 -2.44
C MET A 307 -19.07 -21.45 -1.97
N GLY A 308 -20.06 -21.50 -2.87
CA GLY A 308 -21.48 -21.34 -2.55
C GLY A 308 -21.98 -19.90 -2.53
N TYR A 309 -21.21 -18.94 -3.00
CA TYR A 309 -21.60 -17.53 -3.10
C TYR A 309 -22.13 -17.23 -4.51
N LYS A 310 -23.06 -16.28 -4.60
CA LYS A 310 -23.66 -15.92 -5.88
C LYS A 310 -22.72 -15.15 -6.81
N ASN A 311 -21.69 -14.47 -6.27
CA ASN A 311 -20.70 -13.72 -7.02
C ASN A 311 -19.46 -13.45 -6.16
N TYR A 312 -18.42 -12.90 -6.78
CA TYR A 312 -17.16 -12.63 -6.09
C TYR A 312 -17.26 -11.54 -5.02
N ALA A 313 -18.13 -10.53 -5.20
CA ALA A 313 -18.32 -9.49 -4.20
C ALA A 313 -18.88 -10.07 -2.89
N ALA A 314 -19.89 -10.93 -2.95
CA ALA A 314 -20.45 -11.60 -1.77
C ALA A 314 -19.39 -12.45 -1.04
N TYR A 315 -18.55 -13.20 -1.80
CA TYR A 315 -17.43 -13.96 -1.24
C TYR A 315 -16.38 -13.07 -0.58
N SER A 316 -15.95 -11.99 -1.26
CA SER A 316 -14.88 -11.12 -0.77
C SER A 316 -15.28 -10.33 0.47
N LEU A 317 -16.50 -9.77 0.48
CA LEU A 317 -16.98 -8.85 1.50
C LEU A 317 -17.37 -9.49 2.82
N GLU A 318 -17.66 -10.79 2.85
CA GLU A 318 -18.05 -11.48 4.08
C GLU A 318 -17.06 -11.24 5.26
N ASN A 319 -15.79 -11.09 4.96
CA ASN A 319 -14.71 -10.90 5.93
C ASN A 319 -14.31 -9.42 6.16
N THR A 320 -15.16 -8.49 5.79
CA THR A 320 -14.92 -7.04 5.95
C THR A 320 -15.92 -6.44 6.94
N MET A 321 -15.75 -5.16 7.29
CA MET A 321 -16.73 -4.44 8.11
C MET A 321 -18.06 -4.26 7.38
N ALA A 322 -18.02 -4.04 6.06
CA ALA A 322 -19.22 -3.88 5.23
C ALA A 322 -20.06 -5.16 5.13
N LYS A 323 -19.45 -6.34 5.24
CA LYS A 323 -20.10 -7.67 5.23
C LYS A 323 -20.75 -8.05 3.89
N THR A 324 -21.48 -7.17 3.24
CA THR A 324 -22.28 -7.48 2.05
C THR A 324 -22.15 -6.41 0.96
N PRO A 325 -22.38 -6.78 -0.32
CA PRO A 325 -22.42 -5.82 -1.42
C PRO A 325 -23.51 -4.75 -1.23
N GLU A 326 -24.65 -5.13 -0.65
CA GLU A 326 -25.77 -4.22 -0.41
C GLU A 326 -25.36 -3.07 0.54
N ASN A 327 -24.59 -3.38 1.59
CA ASN A 327 -24.06 -2.37 2.52
C ASN A 327 -23.07 -1.43 1.81
N VAL A 328 -22.20 -1.96 0.94
CA VAL A 328 -21.27 -1.12 0.15
C VAL A 328 -22.06 -0.19 -0.76
N TYR A 329 -23.07 -0.70 -1.49
CA TYR A 329 -23.88 0.15 -2.38
C TYR A 329 -24.72 1.18 -1.61
N ALA A 330 -25.26 0.83 -0.43
CA ALA A 330 -25.97 1.79 0.42
C ALA A 330 -25.06 2.93 0.86
N PHE A 331 -23.83 2.62 1.24
CA PHE A 331 -22.79 3.59 1.58
C PHE A 331 -22.43 4.47 0.37
N LEU A 332 -22.12 3.89 -0.79
CA LEU A 332 -21.77 4.64 -2.00
C LEU A 332 -22.91 5.56 -2.45
N LYS A 333 -24.16 5.12 -2.34
CA LYS A 333 -25.34 5.91 -2.71
C LYS A 333 -25.43 7.22 -1.92
N GLN A 334 -25.08 7.20 -0.64
CA GLN A 334 -25.06 8.41 0.19
C GLN A 334 -24.01 9.41 -0.30
N LEU A 335 -22.79 8.95 -0.56
CA LEU A 335 -21.71 9.80 -1.08
C LEU A 335 -22.02 10.34 -2.48
N ILE A 336 -22.54 9.51 -3.38
CA ILE A 336 -22.92 9.92 -4.75
C ILE A 336 -24.00 10.99 -4.73
N ALA A 337 -24.96 10.92 -3.81
CA ALA A 337 -26.04 11.92 -3.69
C ALA A 337 -25.48 13.33 -3.38
N SER A 338 -24.49 13.43 -2.49
CA SER A 338 -23.82 14.69 -2.14
C SER A 338 -22.81 15.15 -3.21
N TYR A 339 -22.11 14.20 -3.83
CA TYR A 339 -21.11 14.45 -4.87
C TYR A 339 -21.69 15.14 -6.11
N LYS A 340 -22.81 14.62 -6.67
CA LYS A 340 -23.37 15.07 -7.97
C LYS A 340 -23.60 16.57 -8.10
N PRO A 341 -24.32 17.22 -7.15
CA PRO A 341 -24.56 18.66 -7.25
C PRO A 341 -23.26 19.47 -7.17
N LYS A 342 -22.31 19.05 -6.33
CA LYS A 342 -21.03 19.72 -6.13
C LYS A 342 -20.12 19.60 -7.36
N ALA A 343 -20.04 18.44 -7.97
CA ALA A 343 -19.28 18.20 -9.20
C ALA A 343 -19.78 19.09 -10.36
N LYS A 344 -21.10 19.23 -10.49
CA LYS A 344 -21.72 20.09 -11.49
C LYS A 344 -21.45 21.57 -11.23
N GLU A 345 -21.45 21.99 -9.96
CA GLU A 345 -21.09 23.35 -9.55
C GLU A 345 -19.65 23.66 -9.91
N GLU A 346 -18.70 22.84 -9.46
CA GLU A 346 -17.27 23.01 -9.72
C GLU A 346 -16.94 23.05 -11.21
N THR A 347 -17.53 22.15 -11.99
CA THR A 347 -17.32 22.12 -13.45
C THR A 347 -17.78 23.42 -14.11
N ARG A 348 -18.95 23.97 -13.69
CA ARG A 348 -19.43 25.26 -14.18
C ARG A 348 -18.54 26.43 -13.77
N GLU A 349 -18.03 26.41 -12.55
CA GLU A 349 -17.12 27.46 -12.07
C GLU A 349 -15.80 27.47 -12.86
N ILE A 350 -15.21 26.29 -13.11
CA ILE A 350 -13.99 26.17 -13.92
C ILE A 350 -14.26 26.66 -15.36
N GLU A 351 -15.36 26.23 -15.96
CA GLU A 351 -15.69 26.65 -17.32
C GLU A 351 -15.92 28.15 -17.40
N LYS A 352 -16.63 28.72 -16.44
CA LYS A 352 -16.83 30.19 -16.34
C LYS A 352 -15.51 30.95 -16.18
N PHE A 353 -14.60 30.42 -15.37
CA PHE A 353 -13.27 31.01 -15.19
C PHE A 353 -12.41 30.87 -16.46
N ALA A 354 -12.43 29.72 -17.12
CA ALA A 354 -11.72 29.52 -18.38
C ALA A 354 -12.23 30.46 -19.49
N ARG A 355 -13.56 30.65 -19.61
CA ARG A 355 -14.15 31.59 -20.59
C ARG A 355 -13.74 33.05 -20.37
N LYS A 356 -13.44 33.48 -19.16
CA LYS A 356 -12.88 34.83 -18.90
C LYS A 356 -11.49 35.02 -19.50
N ILE A 357 -10.73 33.93 -19.66
CA ILE A 357 -9.36 33.94 -20.18
C ILE A 357 -9.35 33.72 -21.69
N GLU A 358 -10.14 32.77 -22.17
CA GLU A 358 -10.08 32.25 -23.55
C GLU A 358 -11.18 32.81 -24.46
N GLY A 359 -12.21 33.44 -23.89
CA GLY A 359 -13.40 33.96 -24.62
C GLY A 359 -14.63 33.07 -24.42
N ASN A 360 -15.81 33.66 -24.78
CA ASN A 360 -17.13 33.07 -24.49
C ASN A 360 -17.40 31.74 -25.21
N ASP A 361 -16.76 31.53 -26.36
CA ASP A 361 -16.94 30.32 -27.18
C ASP A 361 -16.13 29.10 -26.65
N PHE A 362 -15.28 29.31 -25.64
CA PHE A 362 -14.50 28.25 -25.05
C PHE A 362 -15.39 27.20 -24.42
N LYS A 363 -15.07 25.92 -24.73
CA LYS A 363 -15.69 24.71 -24.13
C LYS A 363 -14.63 23.96 -23.36
N LEU A 364 -14.87 23.79 -22.08
CA LEU A 364 -14.00 23.03 -21.19
C LEU A 364 -13.98 21.55 -21.65
N GLN A 365 -12.77 20.99 -21.79
CA GLN A 365 -12.54 19.58 -22.06
C GLN A 365 -11.90 18.91 -20.82
N PRO A 366 -11.96 17.58 -20.69
CA PRO A 366 -11.38 16.89 -19.52
C PRO A 366 -9.88 17.20 -19.32
N TYR A 367 -9.13 17.34 -20.40
CA TYR A 367 -7.69 17.67 -20.38
C TYR A 367 -7.39 19.14 -20.01
N ASP A 368 -8.39 20.00 -19.95
CA ASP A 368 -8.27 21.41 -19.54
C ASP A 368 -8.48 21.60 -18.04
N ARG A 369 -9.17 20.64 -17.38
CA ARG A 369 -9.66 20.81 -16.02
C ARG A 369 -8.55 21.16 -15.02
N PHE A 370 -7.47 20.39 -14.99
CA PHE A 370 -6.36 20.62 -14.06
C PHE A 370 -5.70 22.01 -14.27
N TYR A 371 -5.52 22.41 -15.52
CA TYR A 371 -4.91 23.67 -15.88
C TYR A 371 -5.72 24.87 -15.40
N TYR A 372 -7.03 24.91 -15.70
CA TYR A 372 -7.86 26.04 -15.27
C TYR A 372 -8.20 25.99 -13.79
N SER A 373 -8.31 24.80 -13.20
CA SER A 373 -8.46 24.62 -11.77
C SER A 373 -7.27 25.21 -11.01
N ALA A 374 -6.05 24.93 -11.43
CA ALA A 374 -4.83 25.48 -10.82
C ALA A 374 -4.75 27.01 -10.93
N LYS A 375 -5.05 27.55 -12.11
CA LYS A 375 -5.12 29.02 -12.32
C LYS A 375 -6.19 29.67 -11.45
N MET A 376 -7.36 29.04 -11.32
CA MET A 376 -8.45 29.50 -10.47
C MET A 376 -8.07 29.42 -8.99
N LYS A 377 -7.42 28.35 -8.53
CA LYS A 377 -6.90 28.19 -7.17
C LYS A 377 -5.91 29.33 -6.85
N LYS A 378 -4.94 29.55 -7.75
CA LYS A 378 -3.96 30.66 -7.60
C LYS A 378 -4.64 32.03 -7.54
N ALA A 379 -5.61 32.29 -8.42
CA ALA A 379 -6.34 33.57 -8.42
C ALA A 379 -7.19 33.77 -7.15
N LYS A 380 -7.76 32.68 -6.59
CA LYS A 380 -8.62 32.76 -5.41
C LYS A 380 -7.84 32.94 -4.11
N TYR A 381 -6.73 32.21 -3.95
CA TYR A 381 -6.00 32.15 -2.68
C TYR A 381 -4.71 32.97 -2.69
N ASN A 382 -4.23 33.39 -3.86
CA ASN A 382 -2.94 34.06 -4.02
C ASN A 382 -1.80 33.34 -3.27
N PHE A 383 -1.67 32.04 -3.52
CA PHE A 383 -0.83 31.11 -2.80
C PHE A 383 -0.20 30.09 -3.77
N SER A 384 1.04 29.71 -3.50
CA SER A 384 1.81 28.68 -4.19
C SER A 384 2.36 27.67 -3.18
N GLU A 385 2.50 26.41 -3.56
CA GLU A 385 3.17 25.40 -2.72
C GLU A 385 4.63 25.76 -2.40
N ASP A 386 5.31 26.47 -3.32
CA ASP A 386 6.68 26.90 -3.10
C ASP A 386 6.79 27.93 -1.96
N ASP A 387 5.72 28.67 -1.65
CA ASP A 387 5.68 29.63 -0.55
C ASP A 387 5.75 28.94 0.83
N VAL A 388 5.26 27.70 0.94
CA VAL A 388 5.15 26.95 2.20
C VAL A 388 6.24 25.90 2.38
N LYS A 389 6.84 25.39 1.30
CA LYS A 389 7.93 24.40 1.36
C LYS A 389 9.06 24.77 2.34
N PRO A 390 9.54 26.03 2.44
CA PRO A 390 10.60 26.39 3.38
C PRO A 390 10.27 26.11 4.86
N TYR A 391 8.99 25.90 5.20
CA TYR A 391 8.52 25.63 6.55
C TYR A 391 8.41 24.13 6.87
N PHE A 392 8.58 23.26 5.89
CA PHE A 392 8.39 21.81 6.03
C PHE A 392 9.72 21.05 5.87
N ASN A 393 10.69 21.38 6.73
CA ASN A 393 11.90 20.59 6.82
C ASN A 393 11.59 19.19 7.36
N ILE A 394 12.05 18.13 6.69
CA ILE A 394 11.77 16.73 7.03
C ILE A 394 12.07 16.39 8.51
N ASP A 395 13.19 16.92 9.06
CA ASP A 395 13.57 16.65 10.45
C ASP A 395 12.67 17.41 11.43
N SER A 396 12.25 18.62 11.08
CA SER A 396 11.27 19.38 11.87
C SER A 396 9.90 18.69 11.87
N VAL A 397 9.42 18.26 10.70
CA VAL A 397 8.15 17.54 10.58
C VAL A 397 8.19 16.25 11.39
N LEU A 398 9.28 15.47 11.30
CA LEU A 398 9.42 14.23 12.05
C LEU A 398 9.48 14.46 13.55
N ILE A 399 10.43 15.30 14.01
CA ILE A 399 10.73 15.41 15.45
C ILE A 399 9.75 16.35 16.15
N LYS A 400 9.48 17.51 15.55
CA LYS A 400 8.59 18.52 16.16
C LYS A 400 7.12 18.37 15.75
N GLY A 401 6.85 17.57 14.70
CA GLY A 401 5.49 17.23 14.27
C GLY A 401 5.08 15.85 14.77
N VAL A 402 5.55 14.80 14.13
CA VAL A 402 5.14 13.40 14.36
C VAL A 402 5.45 12.94 15.78
N PHE A 403 6.70 13.11 16.27
CA PHE A 403 7.07 12.71 17.63
C PHE A 403 6.35 13.53 18.69
N TYR A 404 6.22 14.83 18.47
CA TYR A 404 5.51 15.70 19.38
C TYR A 404 4.01 15.33 19.49
N ALA A 405 3.36 15.06 18.36
CA ALA A 405 1.98 14.61 18.34
C ALA A 405 1.81 13.29 19.12
N ALA A 406 2.70 12.31 18.90
CA ALA A 406 2.68 11.03 19.59
C ALA A 406 2.95 11.17 21.10
N GLN A 407 3.84 12.08 21.48
CA GLN A 407 4.10 12.40 22.89
C GLN A 407 2.85 13.02 23.56
N ARG A 408 2.22 13.99 22.88
CA ARG A 408 1.04 14.69 23.41
C ARG A 408 -0.16 13.76 23.55
N ALA A 409 -0.42 12.94 22.53
CA ALA A 409 -1.60 12.07 22.50
C ALA A 409 -1.43 10.77 23.27
N TYR A 410 -0.25 10.16 23.21
CA TYR A 410 -0.03 8.78 23.70
C TYR A 410 1.07 8.66 24.76
N GLY A 411 1.80 9.75 25.05
CA GLY A 411 2.91 9.73 26.00
C GLY A 411 4.20 9.07 25.48
N LEU A 412 4.29 8.79 24.18
CA LEU A 412 5.44 8.12 23.59
C LEU A 412 6.66 9.04 23.47
N THR A 413 7.85 8.47 23.66
CA THR A 413 9.12 9.15 23.39
C THR A 413 9.98 8.31 22.43
N PHE A 414 10.92 8.95 21.74
CA PHE A 414 11.70 8.35 20.68
C PHE A 414 13.18 8.61 20.91
N LYS A 415 13.99 7.55 20.92
CA LYS A 415 15.44 7.62 21.05
C LYS A 415 16.08 7.07 19.78
N ARG A 416 17.00 7.82 19.18
CA ARG A 416 17.75 7.35 18.01
C ARG A 416 18.58 6.11 18.37
N ALA A 417 18.41 5.00 17.65
CA ALA A 417 19.17 3.76 17.80
C ALA A 417 20.26 3.70 16.72
N TRP A 418 21.44 4.26 17.04
CA TRP A 418 22.55 4.39 16.10
C TRP A 418 23.31 3.06 15.87
N ASP A 419 23.21 2.15 16.78
CA ASP A 419 23.86 0.84 16.83
C ASP A 419 23.06 -0.28 16.15
N VAL A 420 21.85 0.02 15.69
CA VAL A 420 21.01 -0.95 14.95
C VAL A 420 21.28 -0.81 13.45
N PRO A 421 21.83 -1.87 12.79
CA PRO A 421 22.16 -1.82 11.38
C PRO A 421 20.91 -1.78 10.49
N THR A 422 21.05 -1.18 9.30
CA THR A 422 19.97 -0.98 8.34
C THR A 422 20.36 -1.51 6.96
N TYR A 423 19.39 -1.85 6.12
CA TYR A 423 19.64 -2.29 4.74
C TYR A 423 20.02 -1.15 3.78
N HIS A 424 19.92 0.10 4.20
CA HIS A 424 20.32 1.26 3.41
C HIS A 424 20.81 2.41 4.31
N LYS A 425 21.91 3.06 3.94
CA LYS A 425 22.58 4.09 4.75
C LYS A 425 21.76 5.33 5.11
N ASP A 426 20.72 5.64 4.30
CA ASP A 426 19.87 6.80 4.52
C ASP A 426 18.72 6.55 5.50
N MET A 427 18.62 5.32 6.02
CA MET A 427 17.58 4.97 6.97
C MET A 427 17.86 5.48 8.37
N ARG A 428 16.81 5.60 9.14
CA ARG A 428 16.86 5.97 10.55
C ARG A 428 16.14 4.91 11.36
N VAL A 429 16.67 4.57 12.54
CA VAL A 429 16.03 3.67 13.49
C VAL A 429 15.80 4.39 14.80
N TYR A 430 14.62 4.22 15.38
CA TYR A 430 14.26 4.76 16.67
C TYR A 430 13.76 3.66 17.60
N GLU A 431 14.22 3.68 18.83
CA GLU A 431 13.59 2.97 19.94
C GLU A 431 12.40 3.81 20.39
N VAL A 432 11.22 3.20 20.39
CA VAL A 432 10.00 3.82 20.89
C VAL A 432 9.82 3.42 22.34
N ILE A 433 9.65 4.40 23.21
CA ILE A 433 9.58 4.23 24.64
C ILE A 433 8.18 4.67 25.11
N ASP A 434 7.52 3.79 25.87
CA ASP A 434 6.18 4.06 26.41
C ASP A 434 6.22 5.08 27.57
N LYS A 435 5.08 5.61 27.94
CA LYS A 435 4.89 6.58 29.03
C LYS A 435 5.43 6.11 30.39
N ASP A 436 5.55 4.79 30.62
CA ASP A 436 6.14 4.21 31.83
C ASP A 436 7.68 4.08 31.76
N GLY A 437 8.30 4.57 30.70
CA GLY A 437 9.75 4.53 30.47
C GLY A 437 10.27 3.21 29.92
N LYS A 438 9.42 2.24 29.60
CA LYS A 438 9.84 0.94 29.06
C LYS A 438 9.98 0.99 27.54
N PRO A 439 11.01 0.32 26.98
CA PRO A 439 11.10 0.10 25.54
C PRO A 439 9.89 -0.69 25.02
N LEU A 440 9.22 -0.15 23.99
CA LEU A 440 8.00 -0.70 23.42
C LEU A 440 8.21 -1.33 22.06
N ALA A 441 8.98 -0.67 21.18
CA ALA A 441 9.18 -1.07 19.80
C ALA A 441 10.49 -0.56 19.22
N LEU A 442 10.95 -1.17 18.10
CA LEU A 442 11.86 -0.49 17.17
C LEU A 442 11.07 0.00 15.95
N TRP A 443 11.39 1.21 15.51
CA TRP A 443 10.78 1.82 14.35
C TRP A 443 11.85 2.26 13.35
N TYR A 444 11.82 1.66 12.15
CA TYR A 444 12.70 1.95 11.03
C TYR A 444 12.02 2.93 10.08
N CYS A 445 12.76 3.95 9.62
CA CYS A 445 12.27 4.98 8.71
C CYS A 445 13.12 5.01 7.45
N ASP A 446 12.53 4.71 6.31
CA ASP A 446 13.15 4.70 4.99
C ASP A 446 12.44 5.71 4.07
N TYR A 447 12.82 6.99 4.17
CA TYR A 447 12.05 8.09 3.59
C TYR A 447 12.39 8.41 2.13
N PHE A 448 13.62 8.13 1.66
CA PHE A 448 14.10 8.66 0.39
C PHE A 448 13.94 7.69 -0.77
N ARG A 449 13.53 8.24 -1.94
CA ARG A 449 13.44 7.47 -3.19
C ARG A 449 14.80 7.00 -3.68
N ARG A 450 14.82 5.86 -4.36
CA ARG A 450 15.99 5.31 -5.06
C ARG A 450 15.55 4.34 -6.17
N PRO A 451 16.40 4.04 -7.18
CA PRO A 451 16.03 3.17 -8.31
C PRO A 451 15.59 1.76 -7.92
N THR A 452 16.10 1.23 -6.80
CA THR A 452 15.78 -0.12 -6.30
C THR A 452 14.54 -0.18 -5.41
N LYS A 453 13.85 0.96 -5.17
CA LYS A 453 12.68 1.07 -4.31
C LYS A 453 11.41 1.27 -5.14
N ARG A 454 10.34 0.52 -4.80
CA ARG A 454 9.01 0.70 -5.37
C ARG A 454 8.44 2.08 -4.98
N GLY A 455 7.69 2.70 -5.88
CA GLY A 455 6.98 3.96 -5.62
C GLY A 455 5.84 3.80 -4.61
N GLY A 456 5.34 4.94 -4.10
CA GLY A 456 4.33 5.03 -3.06
C GLY A 456 4.93 5.07 -1.66
N ALA A 457 4.07 4.98 -0.63
CA ALA A 457 4.47 4.88 0.76
C ALA A 457 3.76 3.67 1.38
N TRP A 458 4.33 3.10 2.44
CA TRP A 458 3.72 1.99 3.17
C TRP A 458 4.38 1.76 4.53
N MET A 459 3.62 1.12 5.41
CA MET A 459 4.08 0.51 6.66
C MET A 459 4.12 -1.00 6.51
N SER A 460 5.07 -1.65 7.16
CA SER A 460 5.04 -3.07 7.46
C SER A 460 5.93 -3.38 8.68
N SER A 461 6.18 -4.66 8.96
CA SER A 461 6.92 -5.08 10.17
C SER A 461 7.96 -6.15 9.84
N PHE A 462 9.11 -6.10 10.53
CA PHE A 462 10.03 -7.24 10.63
C PHE A 462 9.57 -8.24 11.68
N ALA A 463 8.87 -7.75 12.71
CA ALA A 463 8.20 -8.59 13.70
C ALA A 463 6.92 -7.88 14.18
N LYS A 464 5.81 -8.62 14.25
CA LYS A 464 4.57 -8.16 14.86
C LYS A 464 4.59 -8.43 16.36
N GLN A 465 3.85 -7.64 17.12
CA GLN A 465 3.69 -7.85 18.56
C GLN A 465 2.96 -9.18 18.85
N SER A 466 3.37 -9.91 19.89
CA SER A 466 2.67 -11.07 20.42
C SER A 466 3.10 -11.36 21.86
N LYS A 467 2.15 -11.41 22.79
CA LYS A 467 2.42 -11.85 24.17
C LYS A 467 2.76 -13.32 24.21
N TYR A 468 2.06 -14.14 23.46
CA TYR A 468 2.27 -15.60 23.38
C TYR A 468 3.70 -15.96 22.94
N ARG A 469 4.24 -15.20 21.95
CA ARG A 469 5.61 -15.38 21.47
C ARG A 469 6.64 -14.55 22.26
N LYS A 470 6.21 -13.72 23.22
CA LYS A 470 7.03 -12.72 23.92
C LYS A 470 7.78 -11.80 22.94
N GLN A 471 7.13 -11.48 21.82
CA GLN A 471 7.68 -10.67 20.73
C GLN A 471 7.19 -9.24 20.83
N GLN A 472 8.11 -8.28 20.91
CA GLN A 472 7.84 -6.86 20.73
C GLN A 472 7.87 -6.47 19.25
N PRO A 473 7.12 -5.44 18.84
CA PRO A 473 7.02 -5.07 17.45
C PRO A 473 8.29 -4.41 16.92
N ILE A 474 8.65 -4.74 15.68
CA ILE A 474 9.69 -4.08 14.91
C ILE A 474 9.04 -3.59 13.61
N ILE A 475 8.76 -2.32 13.55
CA ILE A 475 7.97 -1.68 12.50
C ILE A 475 8.87 -0.92 11.54
N TYR A 476 8.51 -0.85 10.27
CA TYR A 476 9.17 0.04 9.32
C TYR A 476 8.17 0.82 8.47
N ASN A 477 8.51 2.10 8.22
CA ASN A 477 7.84 2.95 7.25
C ASN A 477 8.75 3.22 6.08
N VAL A 478 8.18 3.20 4.87
CA VAL A 478 8.86 3.51 3.62
C VAL A 478 8.12 4.62 2.91
N CYS A 479 8.85 5.67 2.50
CA CYS A 479 8.35 6.75 1.65
C CYS A 479 9.27 6.93 0.43
N ASN A 480 8.95 7.88 -0.43
CA ASN A 480 9.69 8.17 -1.65
C ASN A 480 9.97 9.67 -1.84
N TYR A 481 10.34 10.37 -0.76
CA TYR A 481 10.68 11.80 -0.81
C TYR A 481 11.92 12.06 -1.64
N ALA A 482 11.97 13.23 -2.28
CA ALA A 482 13.16 13.67 -2.98
C ALA A 482 14.23 14.13 -1.97
N LYS A 483 15.36 13.40 -1.92
CA LYS A 483 16.49 13.79 -1.05
C LYS A 483 17.19 15.02 -1.60
N ALA A 484 17.39 16.05 -0.76
CA ALA A 484 18.18 17.20 -1.11
C ALA A 484 19.66 16.83 -1.30
N PRO A 485 20.45 17.64 -2.05
CA PRO A 485 21.90 17.52 -2.10
C PRO A 485 22.52 17.52 -0.69
N GLU A 486 23.69 16.89 -0.57
CA GLU A 486 24.42 16.84 0.71
C GLU A 486 24.65 18.24 1.26
N GLY A 487 24.39 18.42 2.55
CA GLY A 487 24.52 19.70 3.24
C GLY A 487 23.30 20.64 3.08
N GLN A 488 22.30 20.27 2.29
CA GLN A 488 21.06 21.04 2.17
C GLN A 488 19.89 20.35 2.89
N PRO A 489 18.95 21.13 3.47
CA PRO A 489 17.77 20.57 4.09
C PRO A 489 16.80 19.97 3.04
N THR A 490 16.25 18.80 3.33
CA THR A 490 15.14 18.24 2.54
C THR A 490 13.84 18.91 2.96
N LEU A 491 13.19 19.56 2.01
CA LEU A 491 11.90 20.25 2.21
C LEU A 491 10.79 19.41 1.59
N LEU A 492 9.69 19.24 2.34
CA LEU A 492 8.55 18.47 1.95
C LEU A 492 7.44 19.36 1.34
N THR A 493 6.62 18.79 0.47
CA THR A 493 5.31 19.33 0.13
C THR A 493 4.32 19.06 1.26
N TRP A 494 3.15 19.73 1.23
CA TRP A 494 2.09 19.42 2.20
C TRP A 494 1.60 17.97 2.11
N ASP A 495 1.48 17.44 0.90
CA ASP A 495 1.13 16.03 0.66
C ASP A 495 2.17 15.06 1.25
N GLU A 496 3.46 15.37 1.15
CA GLU A 496 4.51 14.58 1.76
C GLU A 496 4.52 14.68 3.31
N VAL A 497 4.11 15.84 3.86
CA VAL A 497 3.90 16.00 5.32
C VAL A 497 2.76 15.11 5.78
N THR A 498 1.59 15.18 5.15
CA THR A 498 0.43 14.35 5.50
C THR A 498 0.70 12.87 5.31
N THR A 499 1.44 12.48 4.24
CA THR A 499 1.92 11.11 4.04
C THR A 499 2.79 10.61 5.21
N MET A 500 3.68 11.46 5.76
CA MET A 500 4.49 11.07 6.92
C MET A 500 3.62 10.78 8.15
N PHE A 501 2.61 11.60 8.41
CA PHE A 501 1.65 11.36 9.47
C PHE A 501 0.80 10.11 9.21
N HIS A 502 0.37 9.88 7.97
CA HIS A 502 -0.37 8.69 7.53
C HIS A 502 0.41 7.40 7.85
N GLU A 503 1.63 7.29 7.33
CA GLU A 503 2.46 6.10 7.53
C GLU A 503 2.81 5.88 9.00
N PHE A 504 2.95 6.97 9.76
CA PHE A 504 3.12 6.87 11.20
C PHE A 504 1.85 6.40 11.93
N GLY A 505 0.67 6.72 11.42
CA GLY A 505 -0.61 6.19 11.94
C GLY A 505 -0.68 4.67 11.82
N HIS A 506 -0.26 4.10 10.70
CA HIS A 506 -0.07 2.66 10.56
C HIS A 506 1.00 2.12 11.51
N ALA A 507 2.12 2.84 11.66
CA ALA A 507 3.16 2.44 12.60
C ALA A 507 2.63 2.40 14.04
N LEU A 508 1.84 3.38 14.46
CA LEU A 508 1.19 3.40 15.79
C LEU A 508 0.27 2.18 15.98
N HIS A 509 -0.48 1.77 14.97
CA HIS A 509 -1.33 0.58 15.02
C HIS A 509 -0.50 -0.69 15.26
N GLY A 510 0.71 -0.79 14.68
CA GLY A 510 1.65 -1.88 14.93
C GLY A 510 2.38 -1.77 16.27
N ILE A 511 2.88 -0.59 16.61
CA ILE A 511 3.68 -0.30 17.83
C ILE A 511 2.85 -0.47 19.11
N LEU A 512 1.61 0.04 19.11
CA LEU A 512 0.74 0.05 20.27
C LEU A 512 -0.12 -1.21 20.41
N SER A 513 0.03 -2.19 19.51
CA SER A 513 -0.67 -3.47 19.61
C SER A 513 -0.35 -4.18 20.92
N ASP A 514 -1.36 -4.80 21.54
CA ASP A 514 -1.25 -5.52 22.81
C ASP A 514 -2.06 -6.81 22.81
N CYS A 515 -1.82 -7.64 21.76
CA CYS A 515 -2.53 -8.87 21.49
C CYS A 515 -1.77 -10.08 22.00
N GLU A 516 -2.50 -11.15 22.34
CA GLU A 516 -1.90 -12.44 22.66
C GLU A 516 -1.22 -13.05 21.43
N TYR A 517 -1.91 -13.07 20.28
CA TYR A 517 -1.48 -13.78 19.08
C TYR A 517 -1.01 -12.86 17.96
N ASN A 518 0.09 -13.28 17.31
CA ASN A 518 0.72 -12.56 16.17
C ASN A 518 -0.24 -12.38 14.98
N SER A 519 -1.07 -13.38 14.70
CA SER A 519 -2.02 -13.34 13.59
C SER A 519 -3.20 -12.38 13.79
N LEU A 520 -3.44 -11.93 15.03
CA LEU A 520 -4.48 -10.95 15.39
C LEU A 520 -3.91 -9.55 15.63
N SER A 521 -2.59 -9.36 15.60
CA SER A 521 -1.89 -8.19 16.10
C SER A 521 -1.78 -7.06 15.06
N GLY A 522 -1.89 -5.83 15.53
CA GLY A 522 -1.63 -4.60 14.75
C GLY A 522 -2.50 -4.50 13.50
N THR A 523 -1.84 -4.35 12.35
CA THR A 523 -2.50 -4.20 11.05
C THR A 523 -3.06 -5.51 10.45
N ALA A 524 -3.12 -6.62 11.22
CA ALA A 524 -3.77 -7.87 10.82
C ALA A 524 -5.31 -7.79 10.93
N VAL A 525 -5.90 -6.74 10.40
CA VAL A 525 -7.33 -6.41 10.42
C VAL A 525 -7.94 -6.47 9.03
N ALA A 526 -9.26 -6.34 8.93
CA ALA A 526 -9.93 -6.26 7.64
C ALA A 526 -9.48 -5.02 6.84
N ARG A 527 -9.51 -5.14 5.50
CA ARG A 527 -9.05 -4.10 4.58
C ARG A 527 -9.79 -2.77 4.77
N ASP A 528 -11.10 -2.83 5.02
CA ASP A 528 -11.93 -1.65 5.26
C ASP A 528 -11.88 -1.13 6.72
N PHE A 529 -10.80 -1.52 7.44
CA PHE A 529 -10.44 -0.94 8.74
C PHE A 529 -8.97 -0.48 8.76
N VAL A 530 -8.08 -1.13 8.00
CA VAL A 530 -6.63 -0.96 8.14
C VAL A 530 -6.15 0.47 7.91
N GLU A 531 -6.80 1.22 7.00
CA GLU A 531 -6.45 2.61 6.69
C GLU A 531 -7.04 3.63 7.69
N MET A 532 -7.97 3.22 8.55
CA MET A 532 -8.62 4.16 9.47
C MET A 532 -7.63 4.82 10.46
N PRO A 533 -6.70 4.09 11.12
CA PRO A 533 -5.73 4.73 12.00
C PRO A 533 -4.76 5.66 11.28
N SER A 534 -4.37 5.33 10.05
CA SER A 534 -3.44 6.14 9.25
C SER A 534 -4.10 7.42 8.75
N GLN A 535 -5.28 7.31 8.14
CA GLN A 535 -6.05 8.47 7.67
C GLN A 535 -6.47 9.39 8.83
N PHE A 536 -6.86 8.82 9.98
CA PHE A 536 -7.11 9.62 11.18
C PHE A 536 -5.85 10.39 11.62
N ASN A 537 -4.67 9.75 11.60
CA ASN A 537 -3.44 10.37 12.06
C ASN A 537 -2.99 11.55 11.18
N GLU A 538 -3.41 11.64 9.91
CA GLU A 538 -3.20 12.79 9.04
C GLU A 538 -3.78 14.08 9.66
N SER A 539 -4.89 13.98 10.39
CA SER A 539 -5.55 15.12 11.02
C SER A 539 -4.65 15.84 12.03
N PHE A 540 -3.70 15.16 12.63
CA PHE A 540 -2.74 15.76 13.57
C PHE A 540 -1.83 16.79 12.90
N ALA A 541 -1.52 16.62 11.60
CA ALA A 541 -0.66 17.54 10.87
C ALA A 541 -1.17 18.98 10.87
N SER A 542 -2.50 19.18 10.89
CA SER A 542 -3.13 20.51 10.86
C SER A 542 -3.59 21.04 12.21
N ILE A 543 -3.50 20.27 13.31
CA ILE A 543 -3.85 20.75 14.65
C ILE A 543 -2.95 21.95 15.00
N PRO A 544 -3.51 23.11 15.36
CA PRO A 544 -2.74 24.35 15.51
C PRO A 544 -1.51 24.24 16.41
N GLU A 545 -1.62 23.55 17.55
CA GLU A 545 -0.51 23.35 18.48
C GLU A 545 0.63 22.55 17.81
N ILE A 546 0.33 21.47 17.08
CA ILE A 546 1.30 20.64 16.39
C ILE A 546 1.88 21.39 15.18
N PHE A 547 1.00 21.97 14.34
CA PHE A 547 1.41 22.72 13.16
C PHE A 547 2.40 23.82 13.50
N ASN A 548 2.08 24.68 14.48
CA ASN A 548 2.92 25.78 14.89
C ASN A 548 4.24 25.32 15.55
N HIS A 549 4.30 24.10 16.04
CA HIS A 549 5.51 23.52 16.61
C HIS A 549 6.51 23.09 15.54
N TYR A 550 6.06 22.50 14.43
CA TYR A 550 6.95 21.99 13.37
C TYR A 550 7.10 22.90 12.16
N ALA A 551 6.05 23.68 11.79
CA ALA A 551 6.05 24.51 10.59
C ALA A 551 6.87 25.79 10.80
N ARG A 552 8.20 25.64 10.72
CA ARG A 552 9.16 26.72 10.94
C ARG A 552 10.09 26.86 9.75
N HIS A 553 10.33 28.11 9.36
CA HIS A 553 11.21 28.42 8.23
C HIS A 553 12.60 27.82 8.46
N THR A 554 13.10 27.07 7.50
CA THR A 554 14.29 26.22 7.67
C THR A 554 15.59 27.01 7.93
N GLU A 555 15.68 28.26 7.43
CA GLU A 555 16.86 29.11 7.63
C GLU A 555 16.73 30.01 8.86
N THR A 556 15.55 30.59 9.08
CA THR A 556 15.37 31.61 10.13
C THR A 556 14.78 31.06 11.42
N GLY A 557 14.19 29.86 11.38
CA GLY A 557 13.44 29.28 12.51
C GLY A 557 12.11 29.98 12.82
N ALA A 558 11.73 31.01 12.07
CA ALA A 558 10.51 31.76 12.26
C ALA A 558 9.25 30.87 12.00
N PRO A 559 8.17 31.02 12.76
CA PRO A 559 6.92 30.31 12.50
C PRO A 559 6.36 30.76 11.13
N MET A 560 5.56 29.89 10.51
CA MET A 560 4.82 30.26 9.31
C MET A 560 3.86 31.42 9.65
N PRO A 561 3.82 32.49 8.82
CA PRO A 561 2.88 33.59 9.01
C PRO A 561 1.43 33.07 8.98
N GLU A 562 0.59 33.55 9.89
CA GLU A 562 -0.80 33.07 10.04
C GLU A 562 -1.59 33.25 8.72
N GLU A 563 -1.41 34.38 8.01
CA GLU A 563 -2.05 34.61 6.71
C GLU A 563 -1.66 33.53 5.67
N LEU A 564 -0.38 33.11 5.63
CA LEU A 564 0.09 32.06 4.71
C LEU A 564 -0.49 30.71 5.09
N LYS A 565 -0.53 30.40 6.38
CA LYS A 565 -1.15 29.17 6.91
C LYS A 565 -2.64 29.11 6.59
N GLU A 566 -3.39 30.20 6.81
CA GLU A 566 -4.82 30.27 6.48
C GLU A 566 -5.07 30.05 4.98
N LYS A 567 -4.28 30.69 4.11
CA LYS A 567 -4.35 30.49 2.66
C LYS A 567 -4.10 29.04 2.28
N MET A 568 -3.05 28.44 2.83
CA MET A 568 -2.71 27.02 2.60
C MET A 568 -3.85 26.11 3.03
N LEU A 569 -4.29 26.19 4.30
CA LEU A 569 -5.34 25.32 4.85
C LEU A 569 -6.68 25.50 4.14
N SER A 570 -7.08 26.75 3.82
CA SER A 570 -8.29 27.04 3.05
C SER A 570 -8.23 26.48 1.61
N SER A 571 -7.02 26.31 1.05
CA SER A 571 -6.83 25.80 -0.29
C SER A 571 -6.86 24.26 -0.38
N ILE A 572 -6.79 23.54 0.74
CA ILE A 572 -6.81 22.07 0.76
C ILE A 572 -8.13 21.55 0.20
N ASN A 573 -9.25 22.13 0.62
CA ASN A 573 -10.59 21.72 0.19
C ASN A 573 -11.05 22.47 -1.08
N PHE A 574 -10.10 22.86 -1.96
CA PHE A 574 -10.46 23.49 -3.22
C PHE A 574 -10.90 22.45 -4.24
N GLN A 575 -12.15 22.50 -4.66
CA GLN A 575 -12.77 21.60 -5.64
C GLN A 575 -12.71 20.12 -5.21
N PRO A 576 -13.25 19.78 -4.04
CA PRO A 576 -13.17 18.42 -3.48
C PRO A 576 -13.93 17.36 -4.28
N ALA A 577 -14.90 17.76 -5.12
CA ALA A 577 -15.72 16.82 -5.87
C ALA A 577 -14.89 16.04 -6.91
N TYR A 578 -13.80 16.61 -7.46
CA TYR A 578 -12.98 15.85 -8.39
C TYR A 578 -12.40 14.59 -7.74
N ALA A 579 -11.71 14.75 -6.61
CA ALA A 579 -11.07 13.64 -5.91
C ALA A 579 -12.08 12.59 -5.39
N LEU A 580 -13.25 13.05 -4.92
CA LEU A 580 -14.31 12.14 -4.50
C LEU A 580 -14.90 11.40 -5.71
N GLY A 581 -15.20 12.10 -6.81
CA GLY A 581 -15.82 11.51 -8.00
C GLY A 581 -14.97 10.48 -8.71
N GLU A 582 -13.66 10.73 -8.87
CA GLU A 582 -12.75 9.77 -9.48
C GLU A 582 -12.65 8.47 -8.66
N ASN A 583 -12.64 8.58 -7.31
CA ASN A 583 -12.63 7.42 -6.41
C ASN A 583 -13.97 6.66 -6.43
N LEU A 584 -15.10 7.37 -6.41
CA LEU A 584 -16.43 6.78 -6.54
C LEU A 584 -16.56 6.01 -7.86
N GLY A 585 -16.09 6.60 -8.98
CA GLY A 585 -16.10 5.96 -10.29
C GLY A 585 -15.30 4.65 -10.31
N ALA A 586 -14.06 4.69 -9.82
CA ALA A 586 -13.21 3.49 -9.72
C ALA A 586 -13.84 2.42 -8.80
N THR A 587 -14.39 2.83 -7.66
CA THR A 587 -15.07 1.92 -6.71
C THR A 587 -16.28 1.23 -7.36
N CYS A 588 -17.10 1.98 -8.10
CA CYS A 588 -18.27 1.42 -8.77
C CYS A 588 -17.87 0.45 -9.90
N ILE A 589 -16.80 0.71 -10.61
CA ILE A 589 -16.25 -0.22 -11.62
C ILE A 589 -15.79 -1.53 -10.96
N ASP A 590 -15.03 -1.47 -9.87
CA ASP A 590 -14.60 -2.66 -9.12
C ASP A 590 -15.79 -3.50 -8.67
N MET A 591 -16.77 -2.85 -8.03
CA MET A 591 -17.97 -3.53 -7.55
C MET A 591 -18.80 -4.11 -8.70
N ALA A 592 -18.95 -3.40 -9.81
CA ALA A 592 -19.73 -3.88 -10.95
C ALA A 592 -19.16 -5.18 -11.52
N TRP A 593 -17.82 -5.25 -11.74
CA TRP A 593 -17.17 -6.49 -12.17
C TRP A 593 -17.31 -7.63 -11.18
N ALA A 594 -17.20 -7.34 -9.89
CA ALA A 594 -17.26 -8.35 -8.83
C ALA A 594 -18.66 -8.88 -8.55
N MET A 595 -19.71 -8.15 -8.97
CA MET A 595 -21.13 -8.56 -8.82
C MET A 595 -21.60 -9.54 -9.91
N LEU A 596 -20.84 -9.71 -10.98
CA LEU A 596 -21.22 -10.61 -12.08
C LEU A 596 -21.09 -12.08 -11.66
N SER A 597 -22.02 -12.90 -12.14
CA SER A 597 -21.87 -14.37 -12.13
C SER A 597 -20.93 -14.79 -13.26
N SER A 598 -20.41 -16.03 -13.22
CA SER A 598 -19.51 -16.55 -14.27
C SER A 598 -20.14 -16.59 -15.65
N LYS A 599 -21.49 -16.60 -15.73
CA LYS A 599 -22.28 -16.63 -16.98
C LYS A 599 -22.52 -15.22 -17.55
N ASP A 600 -22.47 -14.19 -16.70
CA ASP A 600 -22.82 -12.82 -17.08
C ASP A 600 -21.59 -11.99 -17.46
N ILE A 601 -20.38 -12.56 -17.39
CA ILE A 601 -19.16 -11.87 -17.76
C ILE A 601 -19.18 -11.51 -19.26
N PRO A 602 -19.01 -10.21 -19.61
CA PRO A 602 -19.02 -9.78 -21.00
C PRO A 602 -17.81 -10.31 -21.76
N THR A 603 -17.89 -10.32 -23.09
CA THR A 603 -16.72 -10.58 -23.95
C THR A 603 -15.73 -9.41 -23.92
N ALA A 604 -14.47 -9.64 -24.27
CA ALA A 604 -13.42 -8.63 -24.20
C ALA A 604 -13.71 -7.36 -25.03
N ASP A 605 -14.35 -7.50 -26.18
CA ASP A 605 -14.79 -6.41 -27.04
C ASP A 605 -15.93 -5.56 -26.41
N LYS A 606 -16.65 -6.08 -25.42
CA LYS A 606 -17.72 -5.40 -24.71
C LYS A 606 -17.30 -4.85 -23.33
N ALA A 607 -16.07 -5.10 -22.90
CA ALA A 607 -15.59 -4.71 -21.57
C ALA A 607 -15.64 -3.19 -21.33
N ALA A 608 -15.25 -2.39 -22.30
CA ALA A 608 -15.33 -0.92 -22.21
C ALA A 608 -16.79 -0.42 -22.14
N ALA A 609 -17.68 -1.02 -22.95
CA ALA A 609 -19.10 -0.66 -22.92
C ALA A 609 -19.77 -1.07 -21.60
N PHE A 610 -19.38 -2.20 -21.02
CA PHE A 610 -19.82 -2.63 -19.69
C PHE A 610 -19.43 -1.60 -18.61
N GLU A 611 -18.18 -1.13 -18.61
CA GLU A 611 -17.72 -0.09 -17.68
C GLU A 611 -18.56 1.18 -17.79
N GLN A 612 -18.77 1.67 -19.01
CA GLN A 612 -19.58 2.87 -19.25
C GLN A 612 -21.02 2.69 -18.77
N GLN A 613 -21.61 1.53 -19.02
CA GLN A 613 -22.96 1.22 -18.57
C GLN A 613 -23.05 1.18 -17.04
N ALA A 614 -22.09 0.55 -16.38
CA ALA A 614 -22.02 0.49 -14.91
C ALA A 614 -21.93 1.89 -14.28
N LEU A 615 -21.09 2.78 -14.83
CA LEU A 615 -20.99 4.16 -14.39
C LEU A 615 -22.28 4.96 -14.66
N LYS A 616 -22.93 4.74 -15.80
CA LYS A 616 -24.20 5.39 -16.16
C LYS A 616 -25.33 5.01 -15.19
N GLU A 617 -25.43 3.74 -14.81
CA GLU A 617 -26.48 3.24 -13.91
C GLU A 617 -26.41 3.90 -12.52
N VAL A 618 -25.22 4.15 -12.00
CA VAL A 618 -25.03 4.86 -10.73
C VAL A 618 -24.98 6.40 -10.91
N GLY A 619 -24.99 6.88 -12.17
CA GLY A 619 -24.95 8.29 -12.54
C GLY A 619 -23.60 8.96 -12.30
N LEU A 620 -22.52 8.21 -12.51
CA LEU A 620 -21.12 8.67 -12.44
C LEU A 620 -20.43 8.71 -13.81
N LEU A 621 -21.17 8.47 -14.90
CA LEU A 621 -20.62 8.64 -16.24
C LEU A 621 -20.49 10.15 -16.54
N ASP A 622 -19.30 10.69 -16.28
CA ASP A 622 -18.94 12.10 -16.47
C ASP A 622 -17.58 12.20 -17.17
N THR A 623 -17.55 12.81 -18.35
CA THR A 623 -16.31 12.99 -19.12
C THR A 623 -15.34 13.98 -18.44
N GLN A 624 -15.85 14.94 -17.65
CA GLN A 624 -15.04 15.93 -16.95
C GLN A 624 -14.37 15.37 -15.68
N ILE A 625 -14.92 14.30 -15.12
CA ILE A 625 -14.39 13.60 -13.93
C ILE A 625 -14.34 12.09 -14.24
N PRO A 626 -13.35 11.65 -15.03
CA PRO A 626 -13.17 10.23 -15.31
C PRO A 626 -12.81 9.47 -14.01
N PRO A 627 -13.11 8.17 -13.94
CA PRO A 627 -12.70 7.34 -12.80
C PRO A 627 -11.18 7.36 -12.67
N ARG A 628 -10.70 7.29 -11.43
CA ARG A 628 -9.26 7.28 -11.13
C ARG A 628 -8.51 6.17 -11.86
N TYR A 629 -9.18 5.03 -12.06
CA TYR A 629 -8.72 3.91 -12.83
C TYR A 629 -9.88 3.38 -13.70
N ALA A 630 -9.63 3.22 -14.99
CA ALA A 630 -10.52 2.48 -15.86
C ALA A 630 -10.17 0.97 -15.82
N THR A 631 -11.09 0.12 -16.20
CA THR A 631 -10.93 -1.34 -16.24
C THR A 631 -9.60 -1.76 -16.90
N SER A 632 -9.18 -1.10 -17.97
CA SER A 632 -7.99 -1.47 -18.74
C SER A 632 -6.66 -1.26 -17.99
N TYR A 633 -6.60 -0.39 -16.97
CA TYR A 633 -5.37 -0.11 -16.20
C TYR A 633 -5.57 -0.09 -14.68
N PHE A 634 -6.59 -0.75 -14.16
CA PHE A 634 -6.91 -0.80 -12.74
C PHE A 634 -6.05 -1.83 -11.98
N ASN A 635 -4.80 -1.47 -11.72
CA ASN A 635 -3.84 -2.38 -11.11
C ASN A 635 -4.25 -2.92 -9.73
N HIS A 636 -4.91 -2.12 -8.90
CA HIS A 636 -5.43 -2.57 -7.60
C HIS A 636 -6.32 -3.81 -7.72
N VAL A 637 -7.19 -3.81 -8.72
CA VAL A 637 -8.17 -4.88 -8.92
C VAL A 637 -7.57 -6.06 -9.68
N TRP A 638 -6.85 -5.82 -10.77
CA TRP A 638 -6.40 -6.89 -11.66
C TRP A 638 -4.99 -7.40 -11.38
N GLY A 639 -4.06 -6.53 -10.94
CA GLY A 639 -2.71 -6.91 -10.56
C GLY A 639 -2.51 -7.10 -9.05
N GLY A 640 -3.39 -6.52 -8.22
CA GLY A 640 -3.35 -6.59 -6.77
C GLY A 640 -4.48 -7.42 -6.15
N GLY A 641 -4.63 -7.35 -4.85
CA GLY A 641 -5.64 -8.08 -4.09
C GLY A 641 -6.91 -7.28 -3.76
N TYR A 642 -7.24 -6.21 -4.51
CA TYR A 642 -8.32 -5.27 -4.17
C TYR A 642 -9.65 -5.55 -4.90
N ALA A 643 -9.84 -6.69 -5.56
CA ALA A 643 -11.11 -7.00 -6.21
C ALA A 643 -12.26 -7.06 -5.18
N ALA A 644 -13.35 -6.34 -5.46
CA ALA A 644 -14.44 -6.03 -4.54
C ALA A 644 -13.97 -5.34 -3.25
N GLY A 645 -12.86 -4.61 -3.29
CA GLY A 645 -12.21 -4.04 -2.11
C GLY A 645 -11.78 -2.59 -2.27
N TYR A 646 -11.94 -1.96 -3.43
CA TYR A 646 -11.50 -0.58 -3.63
C TYR A 646 -12.33 0.44 -2.84
N TYR A 647 -13.58 0.10 -2.49
CA TYR A 647 -14.45 0.91 -1.63
C TYR A 647 -13.81 1.20 -0.27
N SER A 648 -12.90 0.36 0.18
CA SER A 648 -12.28 0.45 1.52
C SER A 648 -11.62 1.81 1.77
N TYR A 649 -11.03 2.46 0.76
CA TYR A 649 -10.43 3.78 0.91
C TYR A 649 -11.44 4.85 1.35
N LEU A 650 -12.60 4.91 0.72
CA LEU A 650 -13.68 5.83 1.10
C LEU A 650 -14.35 5.41 2.42
N TRP A 651 -14.48 4.12 2.65
CA TRP A 651 -15.05 3.59 3.89
C TRP A 651 -14.20 3.95 5.09
N THR A 652 -12.90 3.69 5.03
CA THR A 652 -11.96 4.01 6.13
C THR A 652 -11.78 5.51 6.32
N GLU A 653 -11.88 6.32 5.29
CA GLU A 653 -11.88 7.78 5.40
C GLU A 653 -13.09 8.27 6.21
N VAL A 654 -14.29 7.71 5.97
CA VAL A 654 -15.46 8.01 6.81
C VAL A 654 -15.22 7.62 8.27
N LEU A 655 -14.64 6.45 8.53
CA LEU A 655 -14.29 6.04 9.90
C LEU A 655 -13.29 7.01 10.54
N ALA A 656 -12.25 7.40 9.80
CA ALA A 656 -11.19 8.30 10.25
C ALA A 656 -11.74 9.69 10.60
N ASP A 657 -12.61 10.25 9.74
CA ASP A 657 -13.23 11.55 9.98
C ASP A 657 -14.21 11.55 11.16
N ASN A 658 -14.92 10.44 11.38
CA ASN A 658 -15.73 10.25 12.59
C ASN A 658 -14.86 10.25 13.85
N ILE A 659 -13.72 9.56 13.82
CA ILE A 659 -12.76 9.53 14.92
C ILE A 659 -12.15 10.91 15.14
N ALA A 660 -11.73 11.61 14.07
CA ALA A 660 -11.20 12.97 14.16
C ALA A 660 -12.22 13.95 14.78
N SER A 661 -13.49 13.82 14.39
CA SER A 661 -14.59 14.61 14.99
C SER A 661 -14.75 14.31 16.48
N CYS A 662 -14.67 13.04 16.87
CA CYS A 662 -14.73 12.62 18.27
C CYS A 662 -13.54 13.18 19.09
N PHE A 663 -12.32 13.12 18.53
CA PHE A 663 -11.13 13.73 19.13
C PHE A 663 -11.28 15.24 19.30
N ALA A 664 -11.75 15.93 18.26
CA ALA A 664 -11.94 17.38 18.30
C ALA A 664 -12.94 17.78 19.41
N GLN A 665 -14.05 17.05 19.56
CA GLN A 665 -15.09 17.32 20.57
C GLN A 665 -14.58 17.04 21.98
N ARG A 666 -13.75 16.01 22.17
CA ARG A 666 -13.22 15.59 23.48
C ARG A 666 -11.93 16.32 23.87
N GLY A 667 -11.29 17.01 22.92
CA GLY A 667 -10.00 17.69 23.06
C GLY A 667 -8.85 16.83 22.48
N ALA A 668 -8.46 17.12 21.25
CA ALA A 668 -7.60 16.30 20.40
C ALA A 668 -6.23 15.93 20.99
N LEU A 669 -5.66 16.77 21.87
CA LEU A 669 -4.34 16.54 22.49
C LEU A 669 -4.42 16.22 23.99
N LYS A 670 -5.62 15.93 24.49
CA LYS A 670 -5.76 15.50 25.87
C LYS A 670 -5.26 14.05 26.01
N PRO A 671 -4.31 13.77 26.92
CA PRO A 671 -3.73 12.43 27.08
C PRO A 671 -4.77 11.33 27.35
N GLU A 672 -5.86 11.66 28.05
CA GLU A 672 -6.93 10.72 28.35
C GLU A 672 -7.72 10.30 27.08
N VAL A 673 -7.85 11.19 26.08
CA VAL A 673 -8.52 10.86 24.81
C VAL A 673 -7.64 9.97 23.96
N GLY A 674 -6.34 10.29 23.88
CA GLY A 674 -5.37 9.45 23.21
C GLY A 674 -5.23 8.06 23.85
N GLN A 675 -5.24 8.01 25.21
CA GLN A 675 -5.20 6.72 25.92
C GLN A 675 -6.46 5.88 25.66
N ASP A 676 -7.64 6.50 25.65
CA ASP A 676 -8.90 5.81 25.33
C ASP A 676 -8.88 5.23 23.90
N PHE A 677 -8.34 5.98 22.93
CA PHE A 677 -8.16 5.50 21.55
C PHE A 677 -7.14 4.37 21.46
N ARG A 678 -6.01 4.49 22.17
CA ARG A 678 -5.03 3.41 22.29
C ARG A 678 -5.68 2.15 22.85
N ASP A 679 -6.41 2.25 23.97
CA ASP A 679 -6.96 1.10 24.68
C ASP A 679 -8.12 0.43 23.92
N LYS A 680 -8.92 1.18 23.21
CA LYS A 680 -10.11 0.67 22.50
C LYS A 680 -9.84 0.28 21.06
N VAL A 681 -8.85 0.92 20.39
CA VAL A 681 -8.63 0.79 18.95
C VAL A 681 -7.22 0.28 18.67
N LEU A 682 -6.18 1.07 18.91
CA LEU A 682 -4.82 0.77 18.43
C LEU A 682 -4.22 -0.50 19.05
N SER A 683 -4.56 -0.80 20.31
CA SER A 683 -4.05 -2.00 20.99
C SER A 683 -4.75 -3.30 20.59
N LYS A 684 -5.89 -3.22 19.88
CA LYS A 684 -6.78 -4.38 19.73
C LYS A 684 -6.51 -5.22 18.49
N GLY A 685 -5.90 -4.68 17.46
CA GLY A 685 -5.77 -5.44 16.20
C GLY A 685 -7.11 -6.06 15.80
N ASN A 686 -7.10 -7.37 15.47
CA ASN A 686 -8.30 -8.13 15.10
C ASN A 686 -8.87 -8.99 16.26
N THR A 687 -8.65 -8.59 17.52
CA THR A 687 -9.11 -9.37 18.69
C THR A 687 -10.60 -9.24 18.98
N LYS A 688 -11.24 -8.20 18.40
CA LYS A 688 -12.69 -7.92 18.51
C LYS A 688 -13.33 -7.77 17.13
N ASP A 689 -14.64 -7.72 17.08
CA ASP A 689 -15.35 -7.23 15.89
C ASP A 689 -14.96 -5.76 15.64
N LEU A 690 -14.57 -5.46 14.39
CA LEU A 690 -14.02 -4.15 14.05
C LEU A 690 -15.06 -3.03 14.09
N MET A 691 -16.34 -3.33 13.82
CA MET A 691 -17.43 -2.36 14.00
C MET A 691 -17.65 -2.07 15.48
N GLN A 692 -17.55 -3.08 16.34
CA GLN A 692 -17.62 -2.89 17.79
C GLN A 692 -16.43 -2.06 18.29
N THR A 693 -15.22 -2.29 17.77
CA THR A 693 -14.02 -1.48 18.06
C THR A 693 -14.27 0.00 17.76
N PHE A 694 -14.82 0.29 16.57
CA PHE A 694 -15.20 1.65 16.17
C PHE A 694 -16.28 2.25 17.08
N THR A 695 -17.34 1.49 17.37
CA THR A 695 -18.47 1.91 18.21
C THR A 695 -18.04 2.17 19.66
N ASP A 696 -17.16 1.33 20.22
CA ASP A 696 -16.67 1.46 21.60
C ASP A 696 -15.93 2.79 21.83
N PHE A 697 -15.26 3.31 20.79
CA PHE A 697 -14.56 4.60 20.88
C PHE A 697 -15.46 5.79 20.55
N THR A 698 -16.21 5.71 19.44
CA THR A 698 -16.97 6.85 18.91
C THR A 698 -18.35 7.01 19.56
N GLY A 699 -18.95 5.94 20.08
CA GLY A 699 -20.34 5.88 20.50
C GLY A 699 -21.36 5.84 19.35
N LEU A 700 -20.88 5.87 18.09
CA LEU A 700 -21.74 5.81 16.90
C LEU A 700 -22.15 4.36 16.62
N LYS A 701 -23.44 4.14 16.27
CA LYS A 701 -23.95 2.80 15.90
C LYS A 701 -23.48 2.35 14.51
N SER A 702 -23.14 3.29 13.64
CA SER A 702 -22.65 3.07 12.28
C SER A 702 -21.82 4.27 11.84
N PRO A 703 -20.93 4.10 10.83
CA PRO A 703 -20.19 5.21 10.25
C PRO A 703 -21.12 6.30 9.71
N ASP A 704 -20.82 7.56 10.00
CA ASP A 704 -21.56 8.72 9.53
C ASP A 704 -20.81 9.40 8.40
N THR A 705 -21.35 9.29 7.18
CA THR A 705 -20.78 9.89 5.97
C THR A 705 -20.75 11.42 5.99
N SER A 706 -21.54 12.07 6.84
CA SER A 706 -21.57 13.53 6.97
C SER A 706 -20.24 14.09 7.48
N ALA A 707 -19.49 13.32 8.28
CA ALA A 707 -18.18 13.73 8.77
C ALA A 707 -17.18 13.90 7.61
N LEU A 708 -17.11 12.94 6.70
CA LEU A 708 -16.27 13.01 5.49
C LEU A 708 -16.68 14.20 4.61
N LEU A 709 -17.98 14.35 4.36
CA LEU A 709 -18.46 15.44 3.51
C LEU A 709 -18.07 16.80 4.11
N LYS A 710 -18.26 16.98 5.40
CA LYS A 710 -17.86 18.19 6.14
C LYS A 710 -16.34 18.42 6.09
N ALA A 711 -15.53 17.37 6.29
CA ALA A 711 -14.07 17.46 6.23
C ALA A 711 -13.60 17.91 4.84
N ARG A 712 -14.30 17.47 3.79
CA ARG A 712 -14.04 17.88 2.41
C ARG A 712 -14.69 19.20 2.00
N GLY A 713 -15.44 19.88 2.88
CA GLY A 713 -16.14 21.12 2.56
C GLY A 713 -17.34 20.94 1.60
N MET A 714 -18.06 19.84 1.73
CA MET A 714 -19.20 19.44 0.90
C MET A 714 -20.51 19.41 1.70
#